data_415541d8a854fece04df66ac71798e81
#
_entry.id   415541d8a854fece04df66ac71798e81
#
_cell.length_a   1.000
_cell.length_b   1.000
_cell.length_c   1.000
_cell.angle_alpha   90.00
_cell.angle_beta   90.00
_cell.angle_gamma   90.00
#
_symmetry.space_group_name_H-M   'P 1'
#
loop_
_entity.id
_entity.type
_entity.pdbx_description
1 polymer ?
#
loop_
_entity_poly.entity_id
_entity_poly.type
_entity_poly.pdbx_seq_one_letter_code
_entity_poly.pdbx_strand_id
1 'polypeptide(L)'
;MKFPFSWLSEFIDTEGLDPQRVAEELTLKSVEASLSRWDFDLDGVVFAKVVGKRPHPTKNLSVYRVKAGEELFLQVVSADHSLMVGDGVLLALPNAKVGSMCITERDFEGIISQGMLLSAEELGLEDSSRGVLVLDEDIKPGTSAYDLLGLGEYILEIEPTPNRGDLLSVKGLAREISAIMGVKKKKREYPEFEDSGNLDIRLESPDCRRYRGAVIEGLRVKPSPLWLRRRLWQCGIKTINNVVDITNYVMLLEGQPLHAFDLKRVNFPVVVRDAVEGESITTLMGSERELSPVNLLIADTDGPLALAGVVGGLESGVKEDTESILLESAYFDPYRIRKSAKSLNLQTDSSYRFERNVDIEGVKTAQNLAIKLVLELAGERLTALKDVYPEPYQPKRVFLSLEKFRRYSGRDFDRNFVSEALTALEIPHQVMRCGVEVHIPPHRSFDMQGDVDVIEELLRIGGYSEVGSPILREPSRPSQVESLEERLRSLMVSRGFTEVITFSFEDSELYELLSLPLPKVELVNPLNKTQRFLRTSLLPSLLRVCINNTRNYNYSMAIFELGKVFLEEEKPRLGFLMTGYRRLFPEEEYSPYDGLSLVQDVLRNYSENFTSEASALPFLHPGIQRVFYAGGREVGYFGLLSPALQDRLGIRHRVMVGEIRLSLLKERIRTYKPFAQYPPVLRDLTLLMDKGVSLDKLIFHIREKELVEDMKVFSLYTDPKFGEGKKSVSFRLVFRSREGTLSDQQVNRLVEEIVAELEEKFGAKLR
;
A
#
# COMPACT_ATOMS: atom_id res chain seq x y z
N MET A 1 11.80 -8.17 -5.72
CA MET A 1 12.69 -8.87 -6.65
C MET A 1 13.75 -9.61 -5.88
N LYS A 2 14.02 -10.88 -6.25
CA LYS A 2 14.91 -11.78 -5.54
C LYS A 2 16.17 -12.04 -6.36
N PHE A 3 17.35 -11.90 -5.73
CA PHE A 3 18.62 -12.19 -6.39
C PHE A 3 19.54 -12.98 -5.44
N PRO A 4 20.11 -14.12 -5.88
CA PRO A 4 21.12 -14.83 -5.12
C PRO A 4 22.37 -13.96 -4.91
N PHE A 5 22.83 -13.84 -3.67
CA PHE A 5 23.98 -13.00 -3.35
C PHE A 5 25.25 -13.46 -4.09
N SER A 6 25.45 -14.75 -4.20
CA SER A 6 26.58 -15.33 -4.95
C SER A 6 26.60 -14.91 -6.43
N TRP A 7 25.43 -14.58 -7.03
CA TRP A 7 25.36 -14.19 -8.44
C TRP A 7 25.99 -12.82 -8.72
N LEU A 8 26.04 -11.95 -7.72
CA LEU A 8 26.73 -10.65 -7.82
C LEU A 8 28.22 -10.81 -8.15
N SER A 9 28.82 -11.96 -7.80
CA SER A 9 30.24 -12.26 -8.06
C SER A 9 30.62 -12.26 -9.54
N GLU A 10 29.65 -12.31 -10.44
CA GLU A 10 29.90 -12.16 -11.89
C GLU A 10 30.29 -10.72 -12.28
N PHE A 11 29.91 -9.72 -11.47
CA PHE A 11 30.09 -8.30 -11.79
C PHE A 11 30.97 -7.55 -10.78
N ILE A 12 31.03 -7.99 -9.54
CA ILE A 12 31.80 -7.35 -8.47
C ILE A 12 32.60 -8.37 -7.67
N ASP A 13 33.58 -7.87 -6.93
CA ASP A 13 34.26 -8.69 -5.96
C ASP A 13 33.43 -8.78 -4.69
N THR A 14 32.93 -9.99 -4.39
CA THR A 14 32.08 -10.27 -3.23
C THR A 14 32.85 -10.85 -2.05
N GLU A 15 34.17 -11.05 -2.17
CA GLU A 15 34.98 -11.59 -1.10
C GLU A 15 35.06 -10.61 0.09
N GLY A 16 34.70 -11.12 1.28
CA GLY A 16 34.66 -10.31 2.50
C GLY A 16 33.40 -9.42 2.67
N LEU A 17 32.50 -9.41 1.72
CA LEU A 17 31.20 -8.74 1.91
C LEU A 17 30.29 -9.54 2.82
N ASP A 18 29.77 -8.89 3.87
CA ASP A 18 28.68 -9.43 4.67
C ASP A 18 27.33 -9.13 4.01
N PRO A 19 26.56 -10.17 3.60
CA PRO A 19 25.25 -9.97 2.95
C PRO A 19 24.27 -9.13 3.76
N GLN A 20 24.28 -9.26 5.09
CA GLN A 20 23.40 -8.50 5.98
C GLN A 20 23.74 -7.01 5.91
N ARG A 21 25.01 -6.67 6.01
CA ARG A 21 25.46 -5.28 5.89
C ARG A 21 25.17 -4.68 4.52
N VAL A 22 25.27 -5.47 3.45
CA VAL A 22 24.90 -5.01 2.09
C VAL A 22 23.42 -4.65 2.01
N ALA A 23 22.53 -5.46 2.59
CA ALA A 23 21.09 -5.15 2.62
C ALA A 23 20.78 -3.88 3.43
N GLU A 24 21.43 -3.70 4.57
CA GLU A 24 21.30 -2.49 5.40
C GLU A 24 21.77 -1.23 4.67
N GLU A 25 22.93 -1.26 4.05
CA GLU A 25 23.47 -0.11 3.31
C GLU A 25 22.67 0.22 2.04
N LEU A 26 22.13 -0.79 1.35
CA LEU A 26 21.18 -0.58 0.24
C LEU A 26 19.92 0.14 0.71
N THR A 27 19.36 -0.27 1.84
CA THR A 27 18.16 0.36 2.42
C THR A 27 18.42 1.81 2.81
N LEU A 28 19.60 2.11 3.36
CA LEU A 28 19.96 3.46 3.78
C LEU A 28 20.30 4.41 2.61
N LYS A 29 20.80 3.88 1.49
CA LYS A 29 21.41 4.69 0.42
C LYS A 29 20.75 4.54 -0.96
N SER A 30 19.85 3.57 -1.15
CA SER A 30 19.32 3.27 -2.46
C SER A 30 17.84 2.82 -2.43
N VAL A 31 17.61 1.56 -2.13
CA VAL A 31 16.28 0.93 -2.18
C VAL A 31 16.09 0.01 -0.99
N GLU A 32 14.84 -0.15 -0.55
CA GLU A 32 14.52 -1.10 0.50
C GLU A 32 15.00 -2.51 0.13
N ALA A 33 15.79 -3.08 1.01
CA ALA A 33 16.39 -4.39 0.82
C ALA A 33 16.29 -5.23 2.08
N SER A 34 15.97 -6.50 1.90
CA SER A 34 15.93 -7.49 2.96
C SER A 34 16.73 -8.74 2.54
N LEU A 35 17.09 -9.55 3.52
CA LEU A 35 17.86 -10.75 3.31
C LEU A 35 17.09 -11.97 3.79
N SER A 36 16.98 -12.98 2.93
CA SER A 36 16.43 -14.29 3.27
C SER A 36 17.42 -15.40 2.93
N ARG A 37 17.13 -16.62 3.35
CA ARG A 37 17.93 -17.79 2.97
C ARG A 37 17.13 -18.68 2.04
N TRP A 38 17.75 -19.12 0.98
CA TRP A 38 17.30 -20.18 0.12
C TRP A 38 17.60 -21.52 0.79
N ASP A 39 16.69 -21.97 1.62
CA ASP A 39 16.89 -23.16 2.43
C ASP A 39 15.59 -23.94 2.58
N PHE A 40 15.65 -25.25 2.42
CA PHE A 40 14.55 -26.18 2.56
C PHE A 40 14.99 -27.36 3.42
N ASP A 41 14.08 -27.97 4.16
CA ASP A 41 14.37 -29.18 4.93
C ASP A 41 14.39 -30.40 4.00
N LEU A 42 15.57 -30.72 3.46
CA LEU A 42 15.83 -31.81 2.52
C LEU A 42 16.88 -32.79 3.06
N ASP A 43 16.76 -33.16 4.33
CA ASP A 43 17.69 -34.13 4.92
C ASP A 43 17.43 -35.55 4.37
N GLY A 44 18.50 -36.22 3.92
CA GLY A 44 18.40 -37.58 3.35
C GLY A 44 17.89 -37.60 1.88
N VAL A 45 17.90 -36.50 1.17
CA VAL A 45 17.59 -36.47 -0.27
C VAL A 45 18.87 -36.48 -1.09
N VAL A 46 18.99 -37.39 -2.05
CA VAL A 46 20.18 -37.60 -2.87
C VAL A 46 19.85 -37.73 -4.36
N PHE A 47 20.83 -37.43 -5.19
CA PHE A 47 20.75 -37.73 -6.61
C PHE A 47 20.83 -39.24 -6.84
N ALA A 48 19.95 -39.75 -7.66
CA ALA A 48 19.91 -41.15 -8.06
C ALA A 48 19.75 -41.29 -9.58
N LYS A 49 20.26 -42.37 -10.14
CA LYS A 49 20.12 -42.69 -11.58
C LYS A 49 19.18 -43.87 -11.79
N VAL A 50 18.20 -43.72 -12.65
CA VAL A 50 17.27 -44.80 -13.01
C VAL A 50 18.04 -45.88 -13.77
N VAL A 51 18.10 -47.10 -13.27
CA VAL A 51 18.83 -48.23 -13.90
C VAL A 51 17.89 -49.36 -14.34
N GLY A 52 16.62 -49.27 -14.01
CA GLY A 52 15.61 -50.24 -14.46
C GLY A 52 14.18 -49.70 -14.25
N LYS A 53 13.27 -50.16 -15.13
CA LYS A 53 11.84 -49.80 -15.12
C LYS A 53 10.99 -51.01 -15.46
N ARG A 54 9.90 -51.19 -14.74
CA ARG A 54 8.87 -52.17 -15.07
C ARG A 54 7.49 -51.70 -14.61
N PRO A 55 6.39 -52.11 -15.23
CA PRO A 55 5.05 -51.79 -14.74
C PRO A 55 4.77 -52.51 -13.42
N HIS A 56 3.92 -51.92 -12.58
CA HIS A 56 3.38 -52.58 -11.39
C HIS A 56 2.36 -53.64 -11.84
N PRO A 57 2.35 -54.86 -11.26
CA PRO A 57 1.51 -55.95 -11.74
C PRO A 57 0.00 -55.69 -11.68
N THR A 58 -0.47 -54.93 -10.69
CA THR A 58 -1.89 -54.79 -10.36
C THR A 58 -2.38 -53.33 -10.35
N LYS A 59 -1.47 -52.35 -10.29
CA LYS A 59 -1.80 -50.92 -10.22
C LYS A 59 -1.27 -50.17 -11.41
N ASN A 60 -1.91 -49.04 -11.72
CA ASN A 60 -1.39 -48.07 -12.71
C ASN A 60 -0.22 -47.27 -12.11
N LEU A 61 0.89 -47.97 -11.83
CA LEU A 61 2.12 -47.46 -11.26
C LEU A 61 3.31 -48.03 -12.01
N SER A 62 4.45 -47.39 -11.91
CA SER A 62 5.74 -47.90 -12.39
C SER A 62 6.66 -48.23 -11.23
N VAL A 63 7.39 -49.32 -11.36
CA VAL A 63 8.42 -49.74 -10.41
C VAL A 63 9.78 -49.45 -11.01
N TYR A 64 10.51 -48.59 -10.36
CA TYR A 64 11.84 -48.14 -10.77
C TYR A 64 12.91 -48.82 -9.91
N ARG A 65 14.00 -49.22 -10.50
CA ARG A 65 15.25 -49.55 -9.82
C ARG A 65 16.19 -48.38 -10.01
N VAL A 66 16.63 -47.74 -8.91
CA VAL A 66 17.50 -46.55 -8.93
C VAL A 66 18.81 -46.82 -8.24
N LYS A 67 19.89 -46.26 -8.78
CA LYS A 67 21.23 -46.29 -8.16
C LYS A 67 21.41 -44.99 -7.40
N ALA A 68 21.46 -45.04 -6.06
CA ALA A 68 21.53 -43.92 -5.15
C ALA A 68 22.90 -43.74 -4.47
N GLY A 69 23.89 -44.52 -4.88
CA GLY A 69 25.28 -44.49 -4.36
C GLY A 69 26.15 -45.48 -5.14
N GLU A 70 27.41 -45.69 -4.76
CA GLU A 70 28.33 -46.58 -5.49
C GLU A 70 27.78 -48.01 -5.57
N GLU A 71 27.31 -48.55 -4.45
CA GLU A 71 26.75 -49.92 -4.35
C GLU A 71 25.28 -49.88 -3.87
N LEU A 72 24.66 -48.72 -3.67
CA LEU A 72 23.29 -48.58 -3.17
C LEU A 72 22.28 -48.60 -4.33
N PHE A 73 21.47 -49.65 -4.40
CA PHE A 73 20.35 -49.79 -5.33
C PHE A 73 19.06 -49.94 -4.55
N LEU A 74 18.06 -49.12 -4.90
CA LEU A 74 16.76 -49.13 -4.25
C LEU A 74 15.64 -49.34 -5.26
N GLN A 75 14.56 -49.97 -4.79
CA GLN A 75 13.31 -50.09 -5.55
C GLN A 75 12.34 -49.02 -5.11
N VAL A 76 11.79 -48.27 -6.07
CA VAL A 76 10.85 -47.18 -5.81
C VAL A 76 9.63 -47.29 -6.71
N VAL A 77 8.46 -47.12 -6.13
CA VAL A 77 7.18 -47.14 -6.85
C VAL A 77 6.73 -45.65 -7.06
N SER A 78 6.37 -45.30 -8.29
CA SER A 78 5.90 -43.96 -8.64
C SER A 78 4.70 -44.04 -9.57
N ALA A 79 3.84 -43.02 -9.49
CA ALA A 79 2.76 -42.78 -10.41
C ALA A 79 3.24 -42.14 -11.75
N ASP A 80 4.43 -41.62 -11.76
CA ASP A 80 5.03 -41.11 -13.00
C ASP A 80 5.50 -42.24 -13.90
N HIS A 81 4.99 -42.26 -15.12
CA HIS A 81 5.34 -43.25 -16.15
C HIS A 81 6.33 -42.72 -17.18
N SER A 82 6.75 -41.48 -17.10
CA SER A 82 7.58 -40.83 -18.13
C SER A 82 9.06 -41.21 -18.02
N LEU A 83 9.55 -41.49 -16.81
CA LEU A 83 10.96 -41.76 -16.57
C LEU A 83 11.52 -42.91 -17.40
N MET A 84 12.73 -42.73 -17.92
CA MET A 84 13.47 -43.71 -18.69
C MET A 84 14.72 -44.22 -17.94
N VAL A 85 15.24 -45.39 -18.38
CA VAL A 85 16.53 -45.86 -17.90
C VAL A 85 17.63 -44.89 -18.37
N GLY A 86 18.41 -44.39 -17.44
CA GLY A 86 19.43 -43.36 -17.66
C GLY A 86 19.09 -42.05 -17.02
N ASP A 87 17.81 -41.75 -16.76
CA ASP A 87 17.40 -40.47 -16.16
C ASP A 87 17.99 -40.30 -14.76
N GLY A 88 18.46 -39.08 -14.51
CA GLY A 88 18.85 -38.59 -13.19
C GLY A 88 17.64 -38.02 -12.45
N VAL A 89 17.47 -38.39 -11.17
CA VAL A 89 16.32 -37.97 -10.34
C VAL A 89 16.78 -37.63 -8.93
N LEU A 90 15.98 -36.87 -8.19
CA LEU A 90 16.18 -36.68 -6.76
C LEU A 90 15.33 -37.72 -6.00
N LEU A 91 15.99 -38.46 -5.12
CA LEU A 91 15.42 -39.55 -4.33
C LEU A 91 15.50 -39.20 -2.84
N ALA A 92 14.34 -39.14 -2.19
CA ALA A 92 14.28 -39.18 -0.75
C ALA A 92 14.45 -40.60 -0.24
N LEU A 93 15.52 -40.82 0.53
CA LEU A 93 15.83 -42.10 1.16
C LEU A 93 14.83 -42.42 2.29
N PRO A 94 14.75 -43.68 2.79
CA PRO A 94 14.00 -44.00 4.00
C PRO A 94 14.48 -43.15 5.18
N ASN A 95 13.54 -42.55 5.92
CA ASN A 95 13.73 -41.59 7.01
C ASN A 95 14.18 -40.17 6.55
N ALA A 96 14.24 -39.90 5.24
CA ALA A 96 14.47 -38.55 4.73
C ALA A 96 13.34 -37.61 5.12
N LYS A 97 13.68 -36.33 5.31
CA LYS A 97 12.73 -35.25 5.52
C LYS A 97 12.62 -34.41 4.28
N VAL A 98 11.40 -34.17 3.84
CA VAL A 98 11.06 -33.28 2.70
C VAL A 98 9.97 -32.32 3.17
N GLY A 99 10.36 -31.12 3.56
CA GLY A 99 9.46 -30.19 4.24
C GLY A 99 8.86 -30.82 5.51
N SER A 100 7.55 -30.91 5.58
CA SER A 100 6.85 -31.57 6.72
C SER A 100 6.71 -33.06 6.62
N MET A 101 7.12 -33.68 5.49
CA MET A 101 6.99 -35.13 5.26
C MET A 101 8.22 -35.90 5.74
N CYS A 102 7.98 -37.00 6.43
CA CYS A 102 9.00 -38.00 6.73
C CYS A 102 8.76 -39.23 5.83
N ILE A 103 9.73 -39.56 5.01
CA ILE A 103 9.64 -40.63 4.02
C ILE A 103 9.93 -41.96 4.68
N THR A 104 9.01 -42.89 4.54
CA THR A 104 9.14 -44.27 5.07
C THR A 104 8.98 -45.29 3.95
N GLU A 105 9.49 -46.50 4.16
CA GLU A 105 9.19 -47.59 3.26
C GLU A 105 7.67 -47.84 3.23
N ARG A 106 7.14 -48.08 2.03
CA ARG A 106 5.70 -48.29 1.83
C ARG A 106 5.46 -49.50 0.94
N ASP A 107 4.55 -50.36 1.37
CA ASP A 107 4.12 -51.52 0.60
C ASP A 107 2.97 -51.14 -0.36
N PHE A 108 3.18 -51.43 -1.64
CA PHE A 108 2.19 -51.31 -2.70
C PHE A 108 1.81 -52.72 -3.20
N GLU A 109 0.92 -53.41 -2.47
CA GLU A 109 0.44 -54.77 -2.79
C GLU A 109 1.58 -55.78 -3.01
N GLY A 110 2.52 -55.86 -2.05
CA GLY A 110 3.66 -56.78 -2.08
C GLY A 110 4.91 -56.24 -2.77
N ILE A 111 4.88 -55.02 -3.27
CA ILE A 111 6.06 -54.31 -3.80
C ILE A 111 6.43 -53.15 -2.86
N ILE A 112 7.54 -53.32 -2.17
CA ILE A 112 8.05 -52.28 -1.23
C ILE A 112 8.74 -51.19 -2.01
N SER A 113 8.28 -49.94 -1.81
CA SER A 113 8.99 -48.73 -2.22
C SER A 113 9.93 -48.28 -1.11
N GLN A 114 11.22 -48.26 -1.41
CA GLN A 114 12.30 -47.93 -0.48
C GLN A 114 12.73 -46.47 -0.63
N GLY A 115 11.77 -45.56 -0.65
CA GLY A 115 11.96 -44.13 -0.83
C GLY A 115 10.93 -43.52 -1.76
N MET A 116 11.14 -42.24 -2.11
CA MET A 116 10.24 -41.42 -2.94
C MET A 116 11.03 -40.61 -3.98
N LEU A 117 10.64 -40.71 -5.25
CA LEU A 117 11.12 -39.84 -6.30
C LEU A 117 10.41 -38.54 -6.19
N LEU A 118 11.15 -37.42 -6.27
CA LEU A 118 10.64 -36.11 -5.96
C LEU A 118 10.39 -35.26 -7.22
N SER A 119 9.28 -34.54 -7.21
CA SER A 119 8.92 -33.52 -8.17
C SER A 119 9.47 -32.14 -7.73
N ALA A 120 9.44 -31.17 -8.62
CA ALA A 120 9.81 -29.79 -8.28
C ALA A 120 8.85 -29.16 -7.23
N GLU A 121 7.58 -29.58 -7.25
CA GLU A 121 6.57 -29.15 -6.26
C GLU A 121 6.87 -29.72 -4.86
N GLU A 122 7.14 -31.01 -4.76
CA GLU A 122 7.48 -31.65 -3.49
C GLU A 122 8.78 -31.13 -2.88
N LEU A 123 9.71 -30.69 -3.73
CA LEU A 123 10.94 -30.01 -3.32
C LEU A 123 10.72 -28.54 -2.92
N GLY A 124 9.52 -27.97 -3.12
CA GLY A 124 9.24 -26.57 -2.86
C GLY A 124 9.90 -25.60 -3.86
N LEU A 125 10.32 -26.10 -5.03
CA LEU A 125 10.97 -25.30 -6.08
C LEU A 125 9.94 -24.60 -6.98
N GLU A 126 8.78 -25.20 -7.15
CA GLU A 126 7.67 -24.70 -7.98
C GLU A 126 6.32 -25.00 -7.32
N ASP A 127 5.30 -24.15 -7.57
CA ASP A 127 3.94 -24.33 -7.00
C ASP A 127 3.19 -25.54 -7.57
N SER A 128 3.62 -26.03 -8.74
CA SER A 128 3.01 -27.20 -9.41
C SER A 128 4.01 -27.86 -10.33
N SER A 129 3.96 -29.19 -10.43
CA SER A 129 4.78 -29.97 -11.35
C SER A 129 3.97 -31.02 -12.09
N ARG A 130 4.44 -31.46 -13.27
CA ARG A 130 3.79 -32.48 -14.09
C ARG A 130 4.29 -33.90 -13.80
N GLY A 131 5.35 -34.06 -13.03
CA GLY A 131 5.97 -35.35 -12.74
C GLY A 131 7.25 -35.19 -11.94
N VAL A 132 8.03 -36.29 -11.87
CA VAL A 132 9.30 -36.33 -11.17
C VAL A 132 10.31 -35.35 -11.83
N LEU A 133 11.10 -34.68 -11.00
CA LEU A 133 12.16 -33.76 -11.45
C LEU A 133 13.30 -34.58 -12.08
N VAL A 134 13.47 -34.44 -13.41
CA VAL A 134 14.57 -35.04 -14.16
C VAL A 134 15.75 -34.12 -14.29
N LEU A 135 16.95 -34.59 -14.00
CA LEU A 135 18.22 -33.89 -14.15
C LEU A 135 19.05 -34.64 -15.21
N ASP A 136 19.26 -34.00 -16.36
CA ASP A 136 19.97 -34.55 -17.52
C ASP A 136 21.46 -34.18 -17.46
N GLU A 137 22.14 -34.55 -16.36
CA GLU A 137 23.54 -34.24 -16.12
C GLU A 137 24.30 -35.44 -15.58
N ASP A 138 25.59 -35.48 -15.84
CA ASP A 138 26.47 -36.55 -15.33
C ASP A 138 26.89 -36.30 -13.89
N ILE A 139 25.91 -36.46 -12.98
CA ILE A 139 26.08 -36.28 -11.53
C ILE A 139 26.37 -37.65 -10.89
N LYS A 140 27.27 -37.68 -9.92
CA LYS A 140 27.58 -38.92 -9.17
C LYS A 140 26.38 -39.34 -8.31
N PRO A 141 25.84 -40.58 -8.46
CA PRO A 141 24.80 -41.06 -7.57
C PRO A 141 25.21 -41.00 -6.09
N GLY A 142 24.31 -40.51 -5.24
CA GLY A 142 24.54 -40.27 -3.84
C GLY A 142 24.96 -38.83 -3.49
N THR A 143 25.11 -37.93 -4.50
CA THR A 143 25.34 -36.51 -4.25
C THR A 143 24.13 -35.91 -3.56
N SER A 144 24.37 -35.12 -2.51
CA SER A 144 23.30 -34.47 -1.72
C SER A 144 22.49 -33.48 -2.57
N ALA A 145 21.18 -33.55 -2.47
CA ALA A 145 20.30 -32.56 -3.08
C ALA A 145 20.56 -31.15 -2.53
N TYR A 146 20.96 -31.03 -1.28
CA TYR A 146 21.33 -29.76 -0.66
C TYR A 146 22.44 -29.04 -1.47
N ASP A 147 23.51 -29.75 -1.79
CA ASP A 147 24.62 -29.20 -2.57
C ASP A 147 24.23 -28.92 -4.02
N LEU A 148 23.48 -29.84 -4.64
CA LEU A 148 23.04 -29.70 -6.04
C LEU A 148 22.12 -28.50 -6.25
N LEU A 149 21.17 -28.31 -5.36
CA LEU A 149 20.24 -27.18 -5.42
C LEU A 149 20.87 -25.88 -4.91
N GLY A 150 22.04 -25.94 -4.27
CA GLY A 150 22.73 -24.78 -3.70
C GLY A 150 21.94 -24.18 -2.55
N LEU A 151 21.44 -25.03 -1.67
CA LEU A 151 20.73 -24.59 -0.46
C LEU A 151 21.70 -23.88 0.50
N GLY A 152 21.15 -23.06 1.38
CA GLY A 152 21.96 -22.19 2.26
C GLY A 152 22.43 -20.89 1.61
N GLU A 153 22.11 -20.65 0.32
CA GLU A 153 22.39 -19.38 -0.39
C GLU A 153 21.62 -18.22 0.24
N TYR A 154 22.24 -17.05 0.31
CA TYR A 154 21.56 -15.82 0.68
C TYR A 154 20.83 -15.22 -0.51
N ILE A 155 19.58 -14.86 -0.31
CA ILE A 155 18.74 -14.17 -1.29
C ILE A 155 18.56 -12.74 -0.85
N LEU A 156 19.00 -11.81 -1.67
CA LEU A 156 18.76 -10.40 -1.50
C LEU A 156 17.42 -10.05 -2.17
N GLU A 157 16.46 -9.61 -1.37
CA GLU A 157 15.15 -9.14 -1.85
C GLU A 157 15.15 -7.62 -1.86
N ILE A 158 14.84 -7.01 -3.00
CA ILE A 158 14.80 -5.56 -3.18
C ILE A 158 13.44 -5.10 -3.70
N GLU A 159 13.02 -3.89 -3.28
CA GLU A 159 11.80 -3.23 -3.74
C GLU A 159 12.13 -1.89 -4.44
N PRO A 160 12.53 -1.92 -5.72
CA PRO A 160 12.90 -0.72 -6.44
C PRO A 160 11.71 0.22 -6.65
N THR A 161 11.94 1.50 -6.43
CA THR A 161 11.00 2.57 -6.77
C THR A 161 10.76 2.65 -8.28
N PRO A 162 9.65 3.23 -8.74
CA PRO A 162 9.32 3.27 -10.18
C PRO A 162 10.35 3.97 -11.07
N ASN A 163 11.22 4.81 -10.53
CA ASN A 163 12.28 5.51 -11.25
C ASN A 163 13.58 4.69 -11.35
N ARG A 164 13.76 3.63 -10.53
CA ARG A 164 14.98 2.83 -10.47
C ARG A 164 14.88 1.51 -11.23
N GLY A 165 14.47 1.58 -12.51
CA GLY A 165 14.43 0.41 -13.41
C GLY A 165 15.80 -0.24 -13.63
N ASP A 166 16.88 0.52 -13.50
CA ASP A 166 18.26 0.05 -13.58
C ASP A 166 18.61 -1.03 -12.54
N LEU A 167 17.92 -1.07 -11.41
CA LEU A 167 18.12 -2.06 -10.32
C LEU A 167 17.38 -3.38 -10.53
N LEU A 168 16.59 -3.52 -11.59
CA LEU A 168 15.83 -4.74 -11.88
C LEU A 168 16.67 -5.85 -12.53
N SER A 169 17.99 -5.84 -12.26
CA SER A 169 18.95 -6.82 -12.76
C SER A 169 20.10 -7.03 -11.79
N VAL A 170 20.75 -8.20 -11.90
CA VAL A 170 21.99 -8.51 -11.17
C VAL A 170 23.09 -7.49 -11.50
N LYS A 171 23.22 -7.12 -12.78
CA LYS A 171 24.20 -6.12 -13.27
C LYS A 171 23.96 -4.74 -12.63
N GLY A 172 22.72 -4.25 -12.64
CA GLY A 172 22.40 -2.96 -12.05
C GLY A 172 22.55 -2.93 -10.54
N LEU A 173 22.11 -4.00 -9.87
CA LEU A 173 22.29 -4.17 -8.43
C LEU A 173 23.77 -4.25 -8.04
N ALA A 174 24.59 -4.97 -8.81
CA ALA A 174 26.03 -5.05 -8.58
C ALA A 174 26.73 -3.69 -8.76
N ARG A 175 26.31 -2.88 -9.76
CA ARG A 175 26.76 -1.49 -9.94
C ARG A 175 26.48 -0.66 -8.70
N GLU A 176 25.26 -0.74 -8.20
CA GLU A 176 24.81 -0.03 -7.01
C GLU A 176 25.60 -0.41 -5.76
N ILE A 177 25.72 -1.72 -5.50
CA ILE A 177 26.51 -2.26 -4.38
C ILE A 177 27.96 -1.84 -4.49
N SER A 178 28.55 -1.87 -5.70
CA SER A 178 29.92 -1.40 -5.92
C SER A 178 30.11 0.06 -5.50
N ALA A 179 29.15 0.93 -5.85
CA ALA A 179 29.20 2.34 -5.50
C ALA A 179 29.02 2.59 -3.98
N ILE A 180 28.11 1.86 -3.35
CA ILE A 180 27.80 2.01 -1.92
C ILE A 180 28.88 1.42 -1.03
N MET A 181 29.40 0.24 -1.38
CA MET A 181 30.36 -0.51 -0.56
C MET A 181 31.81 -0.23 -0.93
N GLY A 182 32.07 0.48 -2.01
CA GLY A 182 33.39 0.78 -2.50
C GLY A 182 34.17 -0.45 -3.04
N VAL A 183 33.44 -1.50 -3.46
CA VAL A 183 34.04 -2.74 -3.95
C VAL A 183 34.34 -2.67 -5.45
N LYS A 184 35.40 -3.39 -5.87
CA LYS A 184 35.85 -3.37 -7.25
C LYS A 184 34.90 -4.10 -8.18
N LYS A 185 34.58 -3.49 -9.34
CA LYS A 185 33.85 -4.13 -10.43
C LYS A 185 34.76 -5.06 -11.25
N LYS A 186 34.16 -6.15 -11.72
CA LYS A 186 34.77 -7.09 -12.65
C LYS A 186 34.38 -6.75 -14.07
N LYS A 187 35.34 -6.75 -14.98
CA LYS A 187 35.08 -6.58 -16.41
C LYS A 187 34.51 -7.87 -16.95
N ARG A 188 33.31 -7.79 -17.54
CA ARG A 188 32.67 -8.90 -18.26
C ARG A 188 32.84 -8.71 -19.75
N GLU A 189 33.24 -9.76 -20.48
CA GLU A 189 33.28 -9.77 -21.92
C GLU A 189 31.96 -10.32 -22.47
N TYR A 190 31.44 -9.63 -23.46
CA TYR A 190 30.23 -10.01 -24.15
C TYR A 190 30.57 -10.49 -25.58
N PRO A 191 29.86 -11.51 -26.08
CA PRO A 191 30.01 -11.90 -27.48
C PRO A 191 29.52 -10.77 -28.38
N GLU A 192 30.09 -10.70 -29.58
CA GLU A 192 29.68 -9.74 -30.59
C GLU A 192 29.12 -10.50 -31.79
N PHE A 193 27.93 -10.09 -32.23
CA PHE A 193 27.27 -10.55 -33.46
C PHE A 193 26.85 -9.33 -34.27
N GLU A 194 27.10 -9.36 -35.56
CA GLU A 194 26.78 -8.27 -36.49
C GLU A 194 25.55 -8.64 -37.34
N ASP A 195 24.89 -7.62 -37.90
CA ASP A 195 23.77 -7.79 -38.81
C ASP A 195 24.16 -8.73 -39.96
N SER A 196 23.30 -9.70 -40.24
CA SER A 196 23.53 -10.74 -41.24
C SER A 196 22.21 -11.30 -41.76
N GLY A 197 22.25 -11.87 -42.97
CA GLY A 197 21.02 -12.41 -43.62
C GLY A 197 20.02 -11.33 -44.03
N ASN A 198 18.82 -11.76 -44.40
CA ASN A 198 17.74 -10.86 -44.79
C ASN A 198 16.55 -11.03 -43.84
N LEU A 199 16.30 -10.02 -43.01
CA LEU A 199 15.23 -9.99 -42.03
C LEU A 199 14.43 -8.68 -42.19
N ASP A 200 13.16 -8.78 -42.57
CA ASP A 200 12.29 -7.61 -42.74
C ASP A 200 11.58 -7.28 -41.43
N ILE A 201 12.07 -6.24 -40.75
CA ILE A 201 11.51 -5.71 -39.48
C ILE A 201 11.17 -4.25 -39.73
N ARG A 202 9.94 -3.86 -39.39
CA ARG A 202 9.41 -2.51 -39.58
C ARG A 202 8.90 -1.92 -38.27
N LEU A 203 9.32 -0.71 -37.96
CA LEU A 203 8.84 0.06 -36.79
C LEU A 203 7.85 1.11 -37.29
N GLU A 204 6.56 0.84 -37.15
CA GLU A 204 5.49 1.79 -37.54
C GLU A 204 5.04 2.67 -36.39
N SER A 205 5.25 2.22 -35.13
CA SER A 205 4.98 3.02 -33.94
C SER A 205 6.26 3.70 -33.45
N PRO A 206 6.21 5.01 -33.11
CA PRO A 206 7.33 5.72 -32.52
C PRO A 206 7.64 5.25 -31.09
N ASP A 207 6.72 4.52 -30.47
CA ASP A 207 6.87 3.98 -29.10
C ASP A 207 7.81 2.75 -29.06
N CYS A 208 8.25 2.23 -30.23
CA CYS A 208 9.35 1.28 -30.34
C CYS A 208 10.57 1.98 -30.96
N ARG A 209 11.55 2.32 -30.13
CA ARG A 209 12.74 3.06 -30.58
C ARG A 209 13.90 2.18 -31.05
N ARG A 210 13.92 0.91 -30.65
CA ARG A 210 14.89 -0.09 -31.07
C ARG A 210 14.27 -1.47 -31.05
N TYR A 211 14.47 -2.23 -32.11
CA TYR A 211 14.06 -3.62 -32.18
C TYR A 211 15.16 -4.44 -32.88
N ARG A 212 15.59 -5.50 -32.18
CA ARG A 212 16.62 -6.40 -32.71
C ARG A 212 16.08 -7.81 -32.78
N GLY A 213 16.06 -8.40 -33.96
CA GLY A 213 15.61 -9.76 -34.22
C GLY A 213 16.78 -10.65 -34.66
N ALA A 214 16.84 -11.87 -34.12
CA ALA A 214 17.83 -12.87 -34.51
C ALA A 214 17.17 -14.21 -34.81
N VAL A 215 17.45 -14.81 -35.96
CA VAL A 215 16.95 -16.13 -36.35
C VAL A 215 18.00 -17.19 -36.01
N ILE A 216 17.59 -18.15 -35.15
CA ILE A 216 18.42 -19.29 -34.73
C ILE A 216 17.72 -20.58 -35.16
N GLU A 217 18.45 -21.46 -35.85
CA GLU A 217 17.97 -22.72 -36.37
C GLU A 217 18.66 -23.93 -35.71
N GLY A 218 18.09 -25.12 -35.94
CA GLY A 218 18.59 -26.39 -35.40
C GLY A 218 18.33 -26.53 -33.90
N LEU A 219 17.22 -25.99 -33.42
CA LEU A 219 16.87 -26.05 -32.03
C LEU A 219 16.46 -27.45 -31.56
N ARG A 220 16.86 -27.77 -30.35
CA ARG A 220 16.38 -28.91 -29.58
C ARG A 220 15.82 -28.39 -28.25
N VAL A 221 14.51 -28.22 -28.19
CA VAL A 221 13.83 -27.78 -26.99
C VAL A 221 13.81 -28.93 -25.98
N LYS A 222 14.38 -28.68 -24.81
CA LYS A 222 14.50 -29.63 -23.71
C LYS A 222 14.55 -28.92 -22.37
N PRO A 223 14.45 -29.62 -21.22
CA PRO A 223 14.69 -29.02 -19.92
C PRO A 223 16.07 -28.34 -19.85
N SER A 224 16.11 -27.23 -19.15
CA SER A 224 17.37 -26.48 -18.95
C SER A 224 18.34 -27.22 -18.04
N PRO A 225 19.67 -26.99 -18.20
CA PRO A 225 20.65 -27.53 -17.26
C PRO A 225 20.43 -27.00 -15.84
N LEU A 226 20.84 -27.80 -14.85
CA LEU A 226 20.56 -27.54 -13.43
C LEU A 226 21.06 -26.16 -12.95
N TRP A 227 22.23 -25.72 -13.41
CA TRP A 227 22.79 -24.44 -13.03
C TRP A 227 21.86 -23.27 -13.42
N LEU A 228 21.24 -23.35 -14.60
CA LEU A 228 20.30 -22.34 -15.12
C LEU A 228 18.96 -22.40 -14.35
N ARG A 229 18.41 -23.59 -14.18
CA ARG A 229 17.19 -23.84 -13.39
C ARG A 229 17.35 -23.34 -11.95
N ARG A 230 18.49 -23.64 -11.30
CA ARG A 230 18.78 -23.20 -9.95
C ARG A 230 18.77 -21.67 -9.82
N ARG A 231 19.38 -20.94 -10.76
CA ARG A 231 19.38 -19.48 -10.76
C ARG A 231 17.96 -18.90 -10.86
N LEU A 232 17.12 -19.50 -11.72
CA LEU A 232 15.73 -19.07 -11.89
C LEU A 232 14.90 -19.38 -10.64
N TRP A 233 14.99 -20.57 -10.07
CA TRP A 233 14.29 -20.92 -8.83
C TRP A 233 14.67 -20.01 -7.66
N GLN A 234 15.95 -19.72 -7.50
CA GLN A 234 16.44 -18.79 -6.49
C GLN A 234 15.88 -17.37 -6.64
N CYS A 235 15.51 -16.99 -7.86
CA CYS A 235 14.81 -15.72 -8.16
C CYS A 235 13.26 -15.84 -8.11
N GLY A 236 12.71 -17.00 -7.83
CA GLY A 236 11.26 -17.26 -7.82
C GLY A 236 10.64 -17.41 -9.21
N ILE A 237 11.44 -17.71 -10.23
CA ILE A 237 10.98 -17.94 -11.62
C ILE A 237 10.83 -19.43 -11.87
N LYS A 238 9.63 -19.82 -12.34
CA LYS A 238 9.35 -21.18 -12.80
C LYS A 238 10.13 -21.51 -14.07
N THR A 239 10.71 -22.70 -14.13
CA THR A 239 11.42 -23.17 -15.32
C THR A 239 10.47 -23.81 -16.33
N ILE A 240 10.72 -23.60 -17.63
CA ILE A 240 9.87 -24.07 -18.73
C ILE A 240 10.65 -24.97 -19.69
N ASN A 241 11.62 -24.40 -20.38
CA ASN A 241 12.53 -25.11 -21.29
C ASN A 241 13.80 -24.27 -21.52
N ASN A 242 14.82 -24.88 -22.12
CA ASN A 242 16.12 -24.25 -22.34
C ASN A 242 16.07 -22.92 -23.12
N VAL A 243 15.10 -22.69 -23.99
CA VAL A 243 14.97 -21.44 -24.75
C VAL A 243 14.35 -20.34 -23.88
N VAL A 244 13.20 -20.60 -23.28
CA VAL A 244 12.48 -19.63 -22.44
C VAL A 244 13.28 -19.31 -21.15
N ASP A 245 13.91 -20.29 -20.57
CA ASP A 245 14.72 -20.11 -19.37
C ASP A 245 15.96 -19.26 -19.64
N ILE A 246 16.57 -19.35 -20.83
CA ILE A 246 17.65 -18.44 -21.25
C ILE A 246 17.15 -17.01 -21.35
N THR A 247 15.97 -16.77 -21.94
CA THR A 247 15.41 -15.40 -22.01
C THR A 247 15.16 -14.82 -20.62
N ASN A 248 14.62 -15.62 -19.70
CA ASN A 248 14.41 -15.23 -18.31
C ASN A 248 15.73 -14.99 -17.55
N TYR A 249 16.72 -15.84 -17.75
CA TYR A 249 18.04 -15.69 -17.15
C TYR A 249 18.72 -14.38 -17.58
N VAL A 250 18.70 -14.09 -18.90
CA VAL A 250 19.29 -12.86 -19.42
C VAL A 250 18.50 -11.62 -18.94
N MET A 251 17.19 -11.70 -18.88
CA MET A 251 16.36 -10.65 -18.31
C MET A 251 16.74 -10.34 -16.87
N LEU A 252 16.92 -11.35 -16.01
CA LEU A 252 17.37 -11.15 -14.62
C LEU A 252 18.79 -10.62 -14.53
N LEU A 253 19.68 -11.09 -15.40
CA LEU A 253 21.09 -10.73 -15.36
C LEU A 253 21.37 -9.31 -15.85
N GLU A 254 20.79 -8.95 -17.02
CA GLU A 254 21.06 -7.69 -17.73
C GLU A 254 19.96 -6.63 -17.57
N GLY A 255 18.74 -7.02 -17.10
CA GLY A 255 17.59 -6.12 -16.99
C GLY A 255 16.80 -5.94 -18.28
N GLN A 256 17.14 -6.64 -19.34
CA GLN A 256 16.51 -6.57 -20.65
C GLN A 256 15.59 -7.77 -20.86
N PRO A 257 14.26 -7.60 -20.94
CA PRO A 257 13.37 -8.67 -21.33
C PRO A 257 13.60 -9.06 -22.79
N LEU A 258 13.54 -10.36 -23.05
CA LEU A 258 13.62 -10.94 -24.40
C LEU A 258 12.42 -11.86 -24.62
N HIS A 259 12.08 -12.06 -25.89
CA HIS A 259 11.07 -13.04 -26.27
C HIS A 259 11.56 -13.92 -27.42
N ALA A 260 11.09 -15.16 -27.47
CA ALA A 260 11.38 -16.11 -28.54
C ALA A 260 10.07 -16.55 -29.20
N PHE A 261 9.96 -16.30 -30.49
CA PHE A 261 8.85 -16.76 -31.33
C PHE A 261 9.25 -18.03 -32.05
N ASP A 262 8.35 -19.00 -32.17
CA ASP A 262 8.51 -20.12 -33.10
C ASP A 262 8.52 -19.58 -34.56
N LEU A 263 9.64 -19.71 -35.25
CA LEU A 263 9.82 -19.14 -36.58
C LEU A 263 8.82 -19.70 -37.60
N LYS A 264 8.32 -20.92 -37.41
CA LYS A 264 7.26 -21.53 -38.27
C LYS A 264 5.91 -20.81 -38.15
N ARG A 265 5.76 -19.95 -37.12
CA ARG A 265 4.55 -19.18 -36.83
C ARG A 265 4.72 -17.68 -37.09
N VAL A 266 5.81 -17.27 -37.73
CA VAL A 266 6.10 -15.85 -38.03
C VAL A 266 6.17 -15.67 -39.54
N ASN A 267 5.32 -14.80 -40.08
CA ASN A 267 5.28 -14.41 -41.48
C ASN A 267 5.84 -12.98 -41.64
N PHE A 268 6.98 -12.87 -42.34
CA PHE A 268 7.61 -11.55 -42.51
C PHE A 268 6.83 -10.65 -43.46
N PRO A 269 6.82 -9.31 -43.29
CA PRO A 269 7.60 -8.56 -42.29
C PRO A 269 7.07 -8.68 -40.89
N VAL A 270 7.98 -8.65 -39.89
CA VAL A 270 7.58 -8.37 -38.50
C VAL A 270 7.41 -6.88 -38.35
N VAL A 271 6.25 -6.46 -37.81
CA VAL A 271 5.86 -5.04 -37.71
C VAL A 271 5.55 -4.70 -36.24
N VAL A 272 6.19 -3.66 -35.72
CA VAL A 272 5.80 -3.09 -34.43
C VAL A 272 4.86 -1.92 -34.67
N ARG A 273 3.59 -2.09 -34.28
CA ARG A 273 2.50 -1.14 -34.58
C ARG A 273 1.50 -1.02 -33.42
N ASP A 274 0.66 -0.04 -33.50
CA ASP A 274 -0.50 0.05 -32.62
C ASP A 274 -1.56 -0.99 -33.01
N ALA A 275 -2.33 -1.48 -32.03
CA ALA A 275 -3.47 -2.34 -32.29
C ALA A 275 -4.60 -1.58 -33.00
N VAL A 276 -5.40 -2.30 -33.78
CA VAL A 276 -6.65 -1.80 -34.34
C VAL A 276 -7.80 -2.14 -33.42
N GLU A 277 -8.80 -1.27 -33.34
CA GLU A 277 -9.99 -1.50 -32.51
C GLU A 277 -10.69 -2.80 -32.87
N GLY A 278 -10.98 -3.64 -31.88
CA GLY A 278 -11.60 -4.96 -32.05
C GLY A 278 -10.65 -6.07 -32.46
N GLU A 279 -9.35 -5.80 -32.56
CA GLU A 279 -8.33 -6.85 -32.72
C GLU A 279 -8.21 -7.66 -31.42
N SER A 280 -7.91 -8.95 -31.51
CA SER A 280 -7.75 -9.79 -30.31
C SER A 280 -6.48 -10.62 -30.34
N ILE A 281 -6.01 -11.04 -29.16
CA ILE A 281 -4.89 -11.95 -29.00
C ILE A 281 -5.15 -12.94 -27.87
N THR A 282 -4.86 -14.23 -28.10
CA THR A 282 -4.78 -15.21 -27.02
C THR A 282 -3.36 -15.18 -26.45
N THR A 283 -3.24 -14.80 -25.18
CA THR A 283 -1.94 -14.69 -24.50
C THR A 283 -1.38 -16.04 -24.08
N LEU A 284 -0.07 -16.12 -23.79
CA LEU A 284 0.59 -17.31 -23.22
C LEU A 284 -0.06 -17.77 -21.89
N MET A 285 -0.83 -16.91 -21.22
CA MET A 285 -1.60 -17.25 -20.01
C MET A 285 -2.93 -17.95 -20.32
N GLY A 286 -3.23 -18.20 -21.61
CA GLY A 286 -4.44 -18.89 -22.06
C GLY A 286 -5.71 -18.03 -22.06
N SER A 287 -5.59 -16.71 -21.86
CA SER A 287 -6.72 -15.77 -21.88
C SER A 287 -6.76 -14.97 -23.18
N GLU A 288 -7.93 -14.92 -23.82
CA GLU A 288 -8.19 -14.03 -24.94
C GLU A 288 -8.38 -12.59 -24.45
N ARG A 289 -7.80 -11.63 -25.15
CA ARG A 289 -7.87 -10.20 -24.85
C ARG A 289 -8.27 -9.41 -26.08
N GLU A 290 -9.31 -8.62 -25.95
CA GLU A 290 -9.71 -7.62 -26.93
C GLU A 290 -8.77 -6.41 -26.82
N LEU A 291 -8.31 -5.89 -27.95
CA LEU A 291 -7.29 -4.87 -28.03
C LEU A 291 -7.88 -3.55 -28.50
N SER A 292 -7.19 -2.48 -28.17
CA SER A 292 -7.52 -1.12 -28.60
C SER A 292 -6.24 -0.38 -29.01
N PRO A 293 -6.32 0.77 -29.67
CA PRO A 293 -5.13 1.51 -30.13
C PRO A 293 -4.14 1.93 -29.01
N VAL A 294 -4.51 1.80 -27.73
CA VAL A 294 -3.59 1.98 -26.62
C VAL A 294 -2.58 0.84 -26.48
N ASN A 295 -2.87 -0.32 -27.07
CA ASN A 295 -2.01 -1.49 -27.01
C ASN A 295 -0.99 -1.49 -28.14
N LEU A 296 0.29 -1.65 -27.78
CA LEU A 296 1.38 -1.80 -28.75
C LEU A 296 1.56 -3.28 -29.07
N LEU A 297 1.70 -3.61 -30.33
CA LEU A 297 1.81 -4.98 -30.81
C LEU A 297 3.15 -5.23 -31.51
N ILE A 298 3.62 -6.47 -31.39
CA ILE A 298 4.48 -7.09 -32.39
C ILE A 298 3.55 -7.96 -33.22
N ALA A 299 3.48 -7.70 -34.51
CA ALA A 299 2.56 -8.35 -35.45
C ALA A 299 3.31 -8.80 -36.70
N ASP A 300 2.67 -9.62 -37.50
CA ASP A 300 3.10 -10.01 -38.84
C ASP A 300 1.97 -9.80 -39.86
N THR A 301 2.06 -10.42 -41.01
CA THR A 301 1.02 -10.34 -42.05
C THR A 301 -0.30 -11.00 -41.67
N ASP A 302 -0.29 -11.92 -40.73
CA ASP A 302 -1.46 -12.70 -40.34
C ASP A 302 -2.15 -12.13 -39.08
N GLY A 303 -1.44 -11.29 -38.28
CA GLY A 303 -2.02 -10.64 -37.10
C GLY A 303 -1.05 -10.47 -35.93
N PRO A 304 -1.57 -10.31 -34.68
CA PRO A 304 -0.77 -10.11 -33.49
C PRO A 304 0.05 -11.35 -33.12
N LEU A 305 1.36 -11.20 -33.00
CA LEU A 305 2.26 -12.20 -32.44
C LEU A 305 2.43 -12.06 -30.92
N ALA A 306 2.46 -10.82 -30.45
CA ALA A 306 2.61 -10.50 -29.02
C ALA A 306 2.10 -9.11 -28.68
N LEU A 307 1.72 -8.90 -27.40
CA LEU A 307 1.61 -7.58 -26.80
C LEU A 307 3.01 -7.09 -26.46
N ALA A 308 3.50 -6.12 -27.21
CA ALA A 308 4.87 -5.61 -27.11
C ALA A 308 5.23 -5.24 -25.66
N GLY A 309 6.31 -5.82 -25.15
CA GLY A 309 6.80 -5.57 -23.81
C GLY A 309 5.91 -6.07 -22.67
N VAL A 310 4.78 -6.73 -22.94
CA VAL A 310 3.85 -7.23 -21.92
C VAL A 310 3.82 -8.75 -21.89
N VAL A 311 3.29 -9.40 -22.93
CA VAL A 311 3.14 -10.85 -22.98
C VAL A 311 3.10 -11.38 -24.41
N GLY A 312 3.72 -12.54 -24.66
CA GLY A 312 3.66 -13.24 -25.93
C GLY A 312 2.28 -13.84 -26.23
N GLY A 313 2.02 -14.07 -27.52
CA GLY A 313 0.88 -14.83 -27.99
C GLY A 313 1.07 -16.35 -27.78
N LEU A 314 -0.03 -17.06 -27.54
CA LEU A 314 -0.01 -18.50 -27.32
C LEU A 314 0.41 -19.28 -28.58
N GLU A 315 -0.06 -18.84 -29.74
CA GLU A 315 0.21 -19.54 -31.00
C GLU A 315 1.65 -19.34 -31.49
N SER A 316 2.23 -18.17 -31.23
CA SER A 316 3.59 -17.80 -31.65
C SER A 316 4.68 -18.27 -30.68
N GLY A 317 4.30 -18.79 -29.51
CA GLY A 317 5.25 -19.21 -28.47
C GLY A 317 6.02 -20.49 -28.81
N VAL A 318 7.20 -20.65 -28.20
CA VAL A 318 8.06 -21.86 -28.33
C VAL A 318 7.36 -23.08 -27.73
N LYS A 319 7.33 -24.18 -28.50
CA LYS A 319 6.76 -25.48 -28.15
C LYS A 319 7.88 -26.55 -28.14
N GLU A 320 7.56 -27.77 -27.70
CA GLU A 320 8.53 -28.89 -27.63
C GLU A 320 9.06 -29.30 -29.00
N ASP A 321 8.27 -29.07 -30.06
CA ASP A 321 8.59 -29.38 -31.48
C ASP A 321 9.18 -28.20 -32.26
N THR A 322 9.48 -27.07 -31.59
CA THR A 322 10.08 -25.90 -32.22
C THR A 322 11.52 -26.19 -32.65
N GLU A 323 11.83 -26.02 -33.93
CA GLU A 323 13.16 -26.27 -34.51
C GLU A 323 13.92 -25.00 -34.87
N SER A 324 13.24 -23.84 -34.88
CA SER A 324 13.83 -22.53 -35.19
C SER A 324 13.05 -21.42 -34.49
N ILE A 325 13.75 -20.37 -34.07
CA ILE A 325 13.15 -19.21 -33.40
C ILE A 325 13.56 -17.90 -34.04
N LEU A 326 12.66 -16.91 -33.91
CA LEU A 326 13.00 -15.49 -33.93
C LEU A 326 13.18 -15.00 -32.51
N LEU A 327 14.41 -14.68 -32.10
CA LEU A 327 14.73 -14.13 -30.79
C LEU A 327 14.66 -12.61 -30.86
N GLU A 328 13.75 -12.03 -30.07
CA GLU A 328 13.53 -10.59 -29.93
C GLU A 328 14.30 -10.00 -28.77
N SER A 329 14.83 -8.80 -28.98
CA SER A 329 15.24 -7.87 -27.94
C SER A 329 14.90 -6.45 -28.38
N ALA A 330 14.11 -5.71 -27.59
CA ALA A 330 13.60 -4.42 -28.01
C ALA A 330 13.59 -3.38 -26.89
N TYR A 331 13.43 -2.11 -27.29
CA TYR A 331 13.14 -1.01 -26.38
C TYR A 331 11.77 -0.42 -26.74
N PHE A 332 10.88 -0.41 -25.75
CA PHE A 332 9.54 0.20 -25.87
C PHE A 332 9.41 1.36 -24.88
N ASP A 333 8.60 2.37 -25.25
CA ASP A 333 8.35 3.52 -24.40
C ASP A 333 7.69 3.09 -23.06
N PRO A 334 8.26 3.46 -21.91
CA PRO A 334 7.78 3.04 -20.59
C PRO A 334 6.33 3.41 -20.32
N TYR A 335 5.91 4.62 -20.72
CA TYR A 335 4.54 5.09 -20.50
C TYR A 335 3.54 4.33 -21.37
N ARG A 336 3.96 3.98 -22.60
CA ARG A 336 3.14 3.18 -23.52
C ARG A 336 2.91 1.78 -22.94
N ILE A 337 3.96 1.11 -22.48
CA ILE A 337 3.84 -0.24 -21.92
C ILE A 337 2.99 -0.22 -20.65
N ARG A 338 3.17 0.77 -19.77
CA ARG A 338 2.34 0.92 -18.57
C ARG A 338 0.85 1.08 -18.91
N LYS A 339 0.52 1.91 -19.91
CA LYS A 339 -0.87 2.11 -20.36
C LYS A 339 -1.44 0.82 -20.96
N SER A 340 -0.68 0.15 -21.83
CA SER A 340 -1.05 -1.11 -22.47
C SER A 340 -1.31 -2.20 -21.44
N ALA A 341 -0.39 -2.43 -20.50
CA ALA A 341 -0.53 -3.41 -19.45
C ALA A 341 -1.74 -3.14 -18.54
N LYS A 342 -1.92 -1.87 -18.14
CA LYS A 342 -3.02 -1.45 -17.26
C LYS A 342 -4.38 -1.59 -17.94
N SER A 343 -4.50 -1.27 -19.23
CA SER A 343 -5.79 -1.38 -19.97
C SER A 343 -6.32 -2.81 -19.99
N LEU A 344 -5.43 -3.79 -19.99
CA LEU A 344 -5.76 -5.21 -20.03
C LEU A 344 -5.70 -5.89 -18.65
N ASN A 345 -5.34 -5.12 -17.58
CA ASN A 345 -5.09 -5.63 -16.23
C ASN A 345 -4.08 -6.80 -16.23
N LEU A 346 -2.99 -6.64 -16.99
CA LEU A 346 -1.89 -7.59 -17.10
C LEU A 346 -0.62 -7.00 -16.49
N GLN A 347 0.03 -7.77 -15.62
CA GLN A 347 1.34 -7.43 -15.06
C GLN A 347 2.25 -8.65 -15.20
N THR A 348 3.41 -8.46 -15.79
CA THR A 348 4.42 -9.50 -16.00
C THR A 348 5.80 -8.99 -15.63
N ASP A 349 6.79 -9.88 -15.45
CA ASP A 349 8.19 -9.51 -15.25
C ASP A 349 8.76 -8.63 -16.36
N SER A 350 8.28 -8.83 -17.59
CA SER A 350 8.61 -8.01 -18.76
C SER A 350 8.02 -6.62 -18.65
N SER A 351 6.69 -6.50 -18.48
CA SER A 351 6.03 -5.19 -18.36
C SER A 351 6.53 -4.39 -17.15
N TYR A 352 6.82 -5.05 -16.04
CA TYR A 352 7.37 -4.43 -14.84
C TYR A 352 8.74 -3.76 -15.07
N ARG A 353 9.58 -4.33 -15.97
CA ARG A 353 10.86 -3.74 -16.38
C ARG A 353 10.68 -2.63 -17.40
N PHE A 354 9.91 -2.87 -18.47
CA PHE A 354 9.70 -1.86 -19.51
C PHE A 354 9.02 -0.59 -18.97
N GLU A 355 8.02 -0.71 -18.11
CA GLU A 355 7.35 0.47 -17.53
C GLU A 355 8.24 1.33 -16.61
N ARG A 356 9.39 0.79 -16.19
CA ARG A 356 10.42 1.47 -15.39
C ARG A 356 11.65 1.90 -16.19
N ASN A 357 11.57 1.74 -17.50
CA ASN A 357 12.65 1.97 -18.46
C ASN A 357 13.76 0.92 -18.42
N VAL A 358 13.98 0.28 -19.55
CA VAL A 358 15.15 -0.57 -19.80
C VAL A 358 16.27 0.22 -20.48
N ASP A 359 17.49 -0.28 -20.41
CA ASP A 359 18.63 0.33 -21.11
C ASP A 359 18.54 0.09 -22.62
N ILE A 360 18.28 1.13 -23.40
CA ILE A 360 18.17 1.02 -24.87
C ILE A 360 19.48 0.53 -25.53
N GLU A 361 20.65 0.82 -24.97
CA GLU A 361 21.93 0.29 -25.43
C GLU A 361 22.15 -1.15 -24.97
N GLY A 362 21.54 -1.54 -23.85
CA GLY A 362 21.53 -2.90 -23.33
C GLY A 362 20.86 -3.93 -24.23
N VAL A 363 19.96 -3.50 -25.13
CA VAL A 363 19.26 -4.36 -26.12
C VAL A 363 20.21 -5.25 -26.89
N LYS A 364 21.31 -4.68 -27.44
CA LYS A 364 22.34 -5.41 -28.18
C LYS A 364 23.09 -6.39 -27.30
N THR A 365 23.57 -5.94 -26.16
CA THR A 365 24.40 -6.71 -25.23
C THR A 365 23.64 -7.93 -24.70
N ALA A 366 22.40 -7.72 -24.25
CA ALA A 366 21.55 -8.78 -23.73
C ALA A 366 21.20 -9.83 -24.80
N GLN A 367 20.83 -9.39 -26.00
CA GLN A 367 20.54 -10.33 -27.08
C GLN A 367 21.78 -11.11 -27.53
N ASN A 368 22.94 -10.49 -27.61
CA ASN A 368 24.18 -11.19 -27.93
C ASN A 368 24.49 -12.29 -26.90
N LEU A 369 24.29 -12.01 -25.62
CA LEU A 369 24.43 -13.02 -24.57
C LEU A 369 23.42 -14.15 -24.74
N ALA A 370 22.14 -13.82 -25.02
CA ALA A 370 21.11 -14.81 -25.24
C ALA A 370 21.39 -15.68 -26.47
N ILE A 371 21.83 -15.09 -27.59
CA ILE A 371 22.25 -15.84 -28.79
C ILE A 371 23.34 -16.84 -28.44
N LYS A 372 24.38 -16.42 -27.74
CA LYS A 372 25.48 -17.31 -27.28
C LYS A 372 24.93 -18.48 -26.48
N LEU A 373 24.10 -18.21 -25.47
CA LEU A 373 23.55 -19.26 -24.60
C LEU A 373 22.60 -20.20 -25.37
N VAL A 374 21.78 -19.69 -26.29
CA VAL A 374 20.93 -20.52 -27.12
C VAL A 374 21.75 -21.43 -28.03
N LEU A 375 22.83 -20.92 -28.65
CA LEU A 375 23.74 -21.74 -29.47
C LEU A 375 24.46 -22.81 -28.65
N GLU A 376 24.81 -22.52 -27.42
CA GLU A 376 25.50 -23.49 -26.54
C GLU A 376 24.55 -24.57 -25.98
N LEU A 377 23.28 -24.25 -25.71
CA LEU A 377 22.37 -25.09 -24.95
C LEU A 377 21.19 -25.66 -25.74
N ALA A 378 20.82 -25.04 -26.84
CA ALA A 378 19.57 -25.36 -27.55
C ALA A 378 19.70 -25.41 -29.08
N GLY A 379 20.45 -24.51 -29.71
CA GLY A 379 20.46 -24.28 -31.15
C GLY A 379 21.78 -24.69 -31.81
N GLU A 380 21.79 -24.69 -33.16
CA GLU A 380 22.98 -25.05 -33.96
C GLU A 380 23.64 -23.82 -34.59
N ARG A 381 22.83 -22.91 -35.18
CA ARG A 381 23.37 -21.77 -35.92
C ARG A 381 22.51 -20.53 -35.91
N LEU A 382 23.14 -19.37 -35.91
CA LEU A 382 22.55 -18.06 -36.20
C LEU A 382 22.51 -17.88 -37.73
N THR A 383 21.33 -17.66 -38.31
CA THR A 383 21.14 -17.57 -39.77
C THR A 383 20.83 -16.17 -40.26
N ALA A 384 20.18 -15.35 -39.42
CA ALA A 384 19.94 -13.94 -39.69
C ALA A 384 19.90 -13.11 -38.41
N LEU A 385 20.32 -11.87 -38.54
CA LEU A 385 20.29 -10.89 -37.47
C LEU A 385 20.09 -9.48 -38.02
N LYS A 386 19.16 -8.73 -37.45
CA LYS A 386 18.87 -7.36 -37.84
C LYS A 386 18.64 -6.48 -36.60
N ASP A 387 19.35 -5.35 -36.56
CA ASP A 387 19.15 -4.30 -35.56
C ASP A 387 18.52 -3.06 -36.22
N VAL A 388 17.30 -2.74 -35.86
CA VAL A 388 16.58 -1.55 -36.36
C VAL A 388 16.62 -0.50 -35.26
N TYR A 389 17.49 0.48 -35.40
CA TYR A 389 17.71 1.56 -34.43
C TYR A 389 17.79 2.92 -35.14
N PRO A 390 16.62 3.50 -35.52
CA PRO A 390 16.56 4.70 -36.36
C PRO A 390 17.22 5.92 -35.71
N GLU A 391 17.03 6.08 -34.37
CA GLU A 391 17.50 7.22 -33.64
C GLU A 391 18.35 6.77 -32.43
N PRO A 392 19.70 6.66 -32.58
CA PRO A 392 20.57 6.28 -31.52
C PRO A 392 20.51 7.24 -30.33
N TYR A 393 20.62 6.67 -29.14
CA TYR A 393 20.57 7.45 -27.87
C TYR A 393 21.68 8.51 -27.85
N GLN A 394 21.30 9.75 -27.55
CA GLN A 394 22.23 10.85 -27.34
C GLN A 394 22.21 11.24 -25.86
N PRO A 395 23.36 11.12 -25.15
CA PRO A 395 23.44 11.46 -23.74
C PRO A 395 23.09 12.92 -23.48
N LYS A 396 22.10 13.15 -22.62
CA LYS A 396 21.80 14.50 -22.13
C LYS A 396 22.96 15.00 -21.26
N ARG A 397 23.40 16.23 -21.49
CA ARG A 397 24.42 16.88 -20.69
C ARG A 397 23.80 17.71 -19.58
N VAL A 398 24.25 17.50 -18.36
CA VAL A 398 23.79 18.23 -17.18
C VAL A 398 24.98 18.83 -16.47
N PHE A 399 24.93 20.14 -16.22
CA PHE A 399 25.97 20.82 -15.47
C PHE A 399 25.52 21.12 -14.04
N LEU A 400 26.25 20.60 -13.05
CA LEU A 400 26.06 20.90 -11.64
C LEU A 400 27.15 21.85 -11.16
N SER A 401 26.78 23.10 -10.76
CA SER A 401 27.71 24.06 -10.19
C SER A 401 28.03 23.77 -8.72
N LEU A 402 29.26 24.10 -8.29
CA LEU A 402 29.69 24.01 -6.88
C LEU A 402 28.77 24.79 -5.95
N GLU A 403 28.37 25.99 -6.35
CA GLU A 403 27.50 26.86 -5.55
C GLU A 403 26.11 26.21 -5.33
N LYS A 404 25.52 25.66 -6.39
CA LYS A 404 24.22 24.98 -6.29
C LYS A 404 24.34 23.74 -5.42
N PHE A 405 25.36 22.93 -5.59
CA PHE A 405 25.58 21.76 -4.75
C PHE A 405 25.64 22.14 -3.26
N ARG A 406 26.50 23.13 -2.92
CA ARG A 406 26.62 23.61 -1.54
C ARG A 406 25.30 24.15 -0.97
N ARG A 407 24.53 24.88 -1.77
CA ARG A 407 23.26 25.47 -1.33
C ARG A 407 22.20 24.40 -0.99
N TYR A 408 22.18 23.30 -1.76
CA TYR A 408 21.22 22.22 -1.56
C TYR A 408 21.66 21.20 -0.51
N SER A 409 22.94 20.83 -0.51
CA SER A 409 23.49 19.81 0.37
C SER A 409 23.95 20.34 1.72
N GLY A 410 24.20 21.67 1.83
CA GLY A 410 24.88 22.24 3.01
C GLY A 410 26.34 21.83 3.17
N ARG A 411 26.92 21.11 2.19
CA ARG A 411 28.29 20.58 2.22
C ARG A 411 29.20 21.22 1.17
N ASP A 412 30.48 21.18 1.40
CA ASP A 412 31.45 21.57 0.41
C ASP A 412 31.61 20.47 -0.66
N PHE A 413 31.91 20.91 -1.87
CA PHE A 413 32.10 20.04 -3.01
C PHE A 413 33.48 19.38 -2.98
N ASP A 414 33.54 18.09 -2.60
CA ASP A 414 34.72 17.28 -2.73
C ASP A 414 34.80 16.68 -4.15
N ARG A 415 35.80 17.16 -4.92
CA ARG A 415 35.96 16.76 -6.32
C ARG A 415 36.39 15.29 -6.48
N ASN A 416 37.17 14.77 -5.54
CA ASN A 416 37.60 13.38 -5.60
C ASN A 416 36.44 12.47 -5.33
N PHE A 417 35.70 12.72 -4.25
CA PHE A 417 34.48 11.99 -3.92
C PHE A 417 33.44 12.02 -5.07
N VAL A 418 33.23 13.21 -5.66
CA VAL A 418 32.29 13.33 -6.81
C VAL A 418 32.73 12.47 -7.97
N SER A 419 34.01 12.50 -8.33
CA SER A 419 34.52 11.69 -9.43
C SER A 419 34.46 10.20 -9.12
N GLU A 420 34.81 9.79 -7.91
CA GLU A 420 34.74 8.39 -7.47
C GLU A 420 33.30 7.87 -7.47
N ALA A 421 32.37 8.62 -6.89
CA ALA A 421 30.95 8.24 -6.82
C ALA A 421 30.32 8.09 -8.21
N LEU A 422 30.51 9.07 -9.10
CA LEU A 422 29.97 9.02 -10.45
C LEU A 422 30.62 7.92 -11.30
N THR A 423 31.93 7.68 -11.13
CA THR A 423 32.63 6.56 -11.78
C THR A 423 32.12 5.21 -11.32
N ALA A 424 31.87 5.06 -10.01
CA ALA A 424 31.34 3.82 -9.44
C ALA A 424 29.91 3.54 -9.94
N LEU A 425 29.11 4.58 -10.11
CA LEU A 425 27.74 4.49 -10.68
C LEU A 425 27.71 4.35 -12.21
N GLU A 426 28.88 4.32 -12.88
CA GLU A 426 28.98 4.29 -14.34
C GLU A 426 28.30 5.49 -15.03
N ILE A 427 28.39 6.66 -14.39
CA ILE A 427 27.89 7.92 -14.93
C ILE A 427 29.06 8.70 -15.53
N PRO A 428 29.15 8.83 -16.86
CA PRO A 428 30.21 9.58 -17.54
C PRO A 428 30.17 11.06 -17.15
N HIS A 429 31.32 11.62 -16.78
CA HIS A 429 31.38 12.99 -16.27
C HIS A 429 32.75 13.65 -16.51
N GLN A 430 32.76 14.98 -16.42
CA GLN A 430 33.98 15.79 -16.44
C GLN A 430 33.94 16.79 -15.27
N VAL A 431 34.88 16.63 -14.32
CA VAL A 431 35.03 17.56 -13.20
C VAL A 431 35.75 18.81 -13.69
N MET A 432 35.16 19.99 -13.47
CA MET A 432 35.63 21.29 -13.85
C MET A 432 36.00 22.16 -12.63
N ARG A 433 36.60 23.34 -12.86
CA ARG A 433 36.90 24.28 -11.77
C ARG A 433 35.66 24.78 -11.03
N CYS A 434 34.53 24.96 -11.73
CA CYS A 434 33.29 25.55 -11.20
C CYS A 434 32.18 24.52 -10.95
N GLY A 435 32.36 23.23 -11.26
CA GLY A 435 31.34 22.20 -11.11
C GLY A 435 31.72 20.88 -11.74
N VAL A 436 30.71 20.11 -12.08
CA VAL A 436 30.84 18.87 -12.84
C VAL A 436 29.84 18.86 -14.00
N GLU A 437 30.27 18.52 -15.20
CA GLU A 437 29.42 18.17 -16.33
C GLU A 437 29.21 16.66 -16.32
N VAL A 438 27.96 16.26 -16.34
CA VAL A 438 27.54 14.85 -16.31
C VAL A 438 26.85 14.52 -17.64
N HIS A 439 27.18 13.40 -18.22
CA HIS A 439 26.51 12.85 -19.38
C HIS A 439 25.62 11.71 -18.93
N ILE A 440 24.32 11.90 -19.01
CA ILE A 440 23.35 10.92 -18.49
C ILE A 440 23.46 9.62 -19.27
N PRO A 441 23.75 8.50 -18.63
CA PRO A 441 23.84 7.21 -19.31
C PRO A 441 22.45 6.67 -19.67
N PRO A 442 22.32 5.78 -20.67
CA PRO A 442 21.02 5.30 -21.15
C PRO A 442 20.21 4.55 -20.07
N HIS A 443 20.87 3.81 -19.19
CA HIS A 443 20.21 3.11 -18.09
C HIS A 443 19.65 4.04 -16.98
N ARG A 444 20.01 5.33 -16.97
CA ARG A 444 19.50 6.37 -16.07
C ARG A 444 18.78 7.50 -16.80
N SER A 445 18.49 7.30 -18.10
CA SER A 445 17.87 8.32 -18.95
C SER A 445 16.44 8.70 -18.54
N PHE A 446 15.77 7.84 -17.82
CA PHE A 446 14.39 8.02 -17.39
C PHE A 446 14.27 8.90 -16.13
N ASP A 447 15.15 8.71 -15.16
CA ASP A 447 15.08 9.35 -13.85
C ASP A 447 16.03 10.55 -13.69
N MET A 448 17.22 10.53 -14.30
CA MET A 448 18.14 11.65 -14.22
C MET A 448 17.86 12.69 -15.30
N GLN A 449 17.15 13.76 -14.94
CA GLN A 449 16.76 14.80 -15.88
C GLN A 449 17.44 16.15 -15.65
N GLY A 450 18.01 16.38 -14.49
CA GLY A 450 18.63 17.65 -14.12
C GLY A 450 19.76 17.57 -13.11
N ASP A 451 20.26 18.71 -12.75
CA ASP A 451 21.36 18.83 -11.79
C ASP A 451 20.96 18.45 -10.34
N VAL A 452 19.67 18.55 -10.01
CA VAL A 452 19.15 18.11 -8.70
C VAL A 452 19.27 16.58 -8.57
N ASP A 453 19.03 15.84 -9.66
CA ASP A 453 19.16 14.39 -9.66
C ASP A 453 20.63 13.97 -9.48
N VAL A 454 21.57 14.76 -10.04
CA VAL A 454 23.01 14.55 -9.76
C VAL A 454 23.34 14.83 -8.30
N ILE A 455 22.74 15.87 -7.69
CA ILE A 455 22.90 16.14 -6.25
C ILE A 455 22.40 14.96 -5.42
N GLU A 456 21.25 14.41 -5.76
CA GLU A 456 20.69 13.24 -5.07
C GLU A 456 21.65 12.04 -5.11
N GLU A 457 22.18 11.71 -6.29
CA GLU A 457 23.16 10.62 -6.44
C GLU A 457 24.37 10.80 -5.53
N LEU A 458 24.93 12.01 -5.49
CA LEU A 458 26.08 12.30 -4.64
C LEU A 458 25.75 12.25 -3.15
N LEU A 459 24.55 12.74 -2.74
CA LEU A 459 24.14 12.73 -1.34
C LEU A 459 23.83 11.33 -0.84
N ARG A 460 23.14 10.50 -1.63
CA ARG A 460 22.81 9.15 -1.22
C ARG A 460 24.06 8.26 -1.09
N ILE A 461 25.02 8.36 -2.02
CA ILE A 461 26.29 7.61 -1.93
C ILE A 461 27.14 8.12 -0.75
N GLY A 462 27.21 9.45 -0.56
CA GLY A 462 27.91 10.05 0.58
C GLY A 462 27.25 9.82 1.94
N GLY A 463 25.98 9.41 1.95
CA GLY A 463 25.16 9.19 3.14
C GLY A 463 24.43 10.45 3.61
N TYR A 464 23.10 10.37 3.71
CA TYR A 464 22.27 11.48 4.21
C TYR A 464 22.55 11.83 5.67
N SER A 465 22.98 10.87 6.48
CA SER A 465 23.38 11.07 7.88
C SER A 465 24.56 12.04 8.05
N GLU A 466 25.38 12.16 7.01
CA GLU A 466 26.51 13.07 6.98
C GLU A 466 26.11 14.54 6.72
N VAL A 467 24.86 14.79 6.34
CA VAL A 467 24.33 16.14 6.15
C VAL A 467 23.96 16.74 7.51
N GLY A 468 24.60 17.85 7.87
CA GLY A 468 24.34 18.52 9.14
C GLY A 468 22.90 19.04 9.23
N SER A 469 22.38 19.12 10.45
CA SER A 469 21.08 19.72 10.76
C SER A 469 21.28 21.09 11.42
N PRO A 470 21.53 22.16 10.65
CA PRO A 470 21.68 23.48 11.23
C PRO A 470 20.38 23.94 11.85
N ILE A 471 20.43 24.42 13.09
CA ILE A 471 19.29 25.05 13.73
C ILE A 471 19.02 26.38 12.99
N LEU A 472 17.79 26.55 12.51
CA LEU A 472 17.35 27.82 11.94
C LEU A 472 17.51 28.93 12.99
N ARG A 473 18.32 29.92 12.69
CA ARG A 473 18.61 31.06 13.60
C ARG A 473 17.59 32.17 13.51
N GLU A 474 16.62 32.08 12.62
CA GLU A 474 15.55 33.06 12.58
C GLU A 474 14.63 32.84 13.78
N PRO A 475 14.38 33.89 14.57
CA PRO A 475 13.40 33.78 15.64
C PRO A 475 12.04 33.53 14.99
N SER A 476 11.60 32.27 14.98
CA SER A 476 10.20 31.99 14.70
C SER A 476 9.40 32.67 15.80
N ARG A 477 8.56 33.64 15.46
CA ARG A 477 7.50 34.04 16.37
C ARG A 477 6.61 32.84 16.51
N PRO A 478 6.55 32.17 17.66
CA PRO A 478 5.62 31.07 17.81
C PRO A 478 4.24 31.65 17.50
N SER A 479 3.51 31.01 16.63
CA SER A 479 2.09 31.27 16.51
C SER A 479 1.46 30.90 17.84
N GLN A 480 1.31 31.87 18.73
CA GLN A 480 0.76 31.65 20.08
C GLN A 480 -0.77 31.52 20.06
N VAL A 481 -1.38 31.59 18.93
CA VAL A 481 -2.83 31.42 18.83
C VAL A 481 -3.13 29.94 18.64
N GLU A 482 -3.44 29.30 19.75
CA GLU A 482 -4.00 27.97 19.76
C GLU A 482 -5.28 27.96 18.91
N SER A 483 -5.38 27.04 17.95
CA SER A 483 -6.53 26.93 17.05
C SER A 483 -7.81 26.58 17.81
N LEU A 484 -8.98 26.84 17.22
CA LEU A 484 -10.26 26.42 17.82
C LEU A 484 -10.28 24.92 18.04
N GLU A 485 -9.78 24.15 17.09
CA GLU A 485 -9.71 22.69 17.17
C GLU A 485 -8.83 22.22 18.32
N GLU A 486 -7.67 22.81 18.55
CA GLU A 486 -6.77 22.45 19.67
C GLU A 486 -7.43 22.73 21.03
N ARG A 487 -8.11 23.87 21.15
CA ARG A 487 -8.84 24.20 22.38
C ARG A 487 -10.03 23.29 22.64
N LEU A 488 -10.76 22.91 21.58
CA LEU A 488 -11.84 21.94 21.69
C LEU A 488 -11.30 20.56 22.06
N ARG A 489 -10.19 20.14 21.47
CA ARG A 489 -9.51 18.89 21.83
C ARG A 489 -9.15 18.87 23.32
N SER A 490 -8.51 19.94 23.79
CA SER A 490 -8.15 20.08 25.20
C SER A 490 -9.38 20.06 26.12
N LEU A 491 -10.48 20.70 25.72
CA LEU A 491 -11.75 20.66 26.44
C LEU A 491 -12.31 19.23 26.51
N MET A 492 -12.37 18.51 25.39
CA MET A 492 -12.90 17.15 25.33
C MET A 492 -12.08 16.19 26.17
N VAL A 493 -10.75 16.24 26.05
CA VAL A 493 -9.83 15.44 26.87
C VAL A 493 -9.99 15.74 28.36
N SER A 494 -10.12 17.01 28.75
CA SER A 494 -10.34 17.41 30.15
C SER A 494 -11.67 16.90 30.74
N ARG A 495 -12.63 16.58 29.88
CA ARG A 495 -13.91 15.96 30.23
C ARG A 495 -13.89 14.43 30.21
N GLY A 496 -12.71 13.82 29.98
CA GLY A 496 -12.51 12.37 30.00
C GLY A 496 -12.86 11.67 28.70
N PHE A 497 -12.94 12.40 27.57
CA PHE A 497 -13.15 11.80 26.25
C PHE A 497 -11.83 11.37 25.64
N THR A 498 -11.88 10.29 24.88
CA THR A 498 -10.78 9.80 24.04
C THR A 498 -11.00 10.25 22.61
N GLU A 499 -10.01 10.88 21.99
CA GLU A 499 -10.06 11.23 20.57
C GLU A 499 -9.95 9.97 19.73
N VAL A 500 -10.77 9.86 18.69
CA VAL A 500 -10.69 8.84 17.66
C VAL A 500 -10.54 9.50 16.30
N ILE A 501 -9.83 8.84 15.40
CA ILE A 501 -9.68 9.25 14.01
C ILE A 501 -10.22 8.12 13.17
N THR A 502 -11.30 8.40 12.44
CA THR A 502 -11.97 7.43 11.59
C THR A 502 -11.79 7.76 10.12
N PHE A 503 -12.02 6.77 9.26
CA PHE A 503 -11.97 7.02 7.82
C PHE A 503 -13.03 8.01 7.37
N SER A 504 -12.69 8.84 6.40
CA SER A 504 -13.66 9.73 5.73
C SER A 504 -14.60 8.99 4.79
N PHE A 505 -14.36 7.70 4.58
CA PHE A 505 -15.12 6.84 3.70
C PHE A 505 -16.10 5.97 4.50
N GLU A 506 -17.32 5.85 3.98
CA GLU A 506 -18.41 5.12 4.61
C GLU A 506 -19.21 4.30 3.58
N ASP A 507 -20.03 3.36 4.09
CA ASP A 507 -21.08 2.73 3.32
C ASP A 507 -22.43 3.43 3.54
N SER A 508 -23.46 3.01 2.82
CA SER A 508 -24.83 3.54 2.98
C SER A 508 -25.60 2.90 4.14
N GLU A 509 -25.17 1.74 4.65
CA GLU A 509 -25.95 0.92 5.58
C GLU A 509 -26.32 1.65 6.88
N LEU A 510 -25.32 2.28 7.54
CA LEU A 510 -25.59 3.05 8.75
C LEU A 510 -26.40 4.33 8.48
N TYR A 511 -26.24 4.95 7.32
CA TYR A 511 -27.04 6.12 6.94
C TYR A 511 -28.52 5.77 6.77
N GLU A 512 -28.81 4.66 6.08
CA GLU A 512 -30.18 4.15 5.91
C GLU A 512 -30.78 3.78 7.27
N LEU A 513 -30.02 3.06 8.11
CA LEU A 513 -30.45 2.65 9.43
C LEU A 513 -30.78 3.85 10.33
N LEU A 514 -30.00 4.89 10.27
CA LEU A 514 -30.17 6.13 11.03
C LEU A 514 -31.15 7.11 10.36
N SER A 515 -31.67 6.78 9.18
CA SER A 515 -32.49 7.69 8.37
C SER A 515 -31.79 9.03 8.12
N LEU A 516 -30.48 9.01 7.94
CA LEU A 516 -29.70 10.17 7.55
C LEU A 516 -29.72 10.33 6.01
N PRO A 517 -29.58 11.55 5.48
CA PRO A 517 -29.42 11.75 4.06
C PRO A 517 -28.21 10.96 3.54
N LEU A 518 -28.40 10.18 2.48
CA LEU A 518 -27.32 9.40 1.87
C LEU A 518 -26.21 10.32 1.36
N PRO A 519 -24.94 9.92 1.51
CA PRO A 519 -23.82 10.65 0.96
C PRO A 519 -23.93 10.74 -0.57
N LYS A 520 -23.58 11.93 -1.11
CA LYS A 520 -23.71 12.20 -2.56
C LYS A 520 -22.42 11.92 -3.33
N VAL A 521 -21.27 11.98 -2.65
CA VAL A 521 -19.95 11.81 -3.28
C VAL A 521 -19.55 10.36 -3.16
N GLU A 522 -19.52 9.68 -4.31
CA GLU A 522 -19.14 8.27 -4.45
C GLU A 522 -17.74 8.16 -5.06
N LEU A 523 -16.93 7.22 -4.56
CA LEU A 523 -15.63 6.91 -5.15
C LEU A 523 -15.79 6.06 -6.41
N VAL A 524 -15.04 6.39 -7.43
CA VAL A 524 -15.05 5.64 -8.71
C VAL A 524 -14.49 4.23 -8.54
N ASN A 525 -13.48 4.06 -7.68
CA ASN A 525 -12.79 2.81 -7.44
C ASN A 525 -12.56 2.56 -5.93
N PRO A 526 -13.62 2.28 -5.15
CA PRO A 526 -13.48 2.04 -3.72
C PRO A 526 -12.69 0.75 -3.45
N LEU A 527 -11.87 0.76 -2.39
CA LEU A 527 -11.09 -0.41 -1.97
C LEU A 527 -12.01 -1.59 -1.58
N ASN A 528 -13.15 -1.29 -0.98
CA ASN A 528 -14.15 -2.27 -0.61
C ASN A 528 -15.55 -1.62 -0.54
N LYS A 529 -16.59 -2.43 -0.39
CA LYS A 529 -18.00 -1.96 -0.35
C LYS A 529 -18.30 -1.07 0.86
N THR A 530 -17.55 -1.18 1.95
CA THR A 530 -17.76 -0.40 3.18
C THR A 530 -17.08 0.97 3.15
N GLN A 531 -16.35 1.30 2.08
CA GLN A 531 -15.60 2.55 1.91
C GLN A 531 -15.93 3.21 0.58
N ARG A 532 -17.22 3.28 0.26
CA ARG A 532 -17.72 3.71 -1.05
C ARG A 532 -18.02 5.20 -1.14
N PHE A 533 -18.48 5.82 -0.07
CA PHE A 533 -18.96 7.19 -0.06
C PHE A 533 -18.17 8.08 0.89
N LEU A 534 -18.05 9.37 0.58
CA LEU A 534 -17.52 10.35 1.52
C LEU A 534 -18.60 10.72 2.56
N ARG A 535 -18.26 10.64 3.84
CA ARG A 535 -19.20 10.86 4.96
C ARG A 535 -19.78 12.26 4.99
N THR A 536 -21.08 12.37 5.34
CA THR A 536 -21.80 13.65 5.54
C THR A 536 -22.08 13.96 7.02
N SER A 537 -21.77 13.03 7.92
CA SER A 537 -21.86 13.12 9.38
C SER A 537 -20.75 12.30 10.03
N LEU A 538 -20.31 12.66 11.24
CA LEU A 538 -19.37 11.87 12.05
C LEU A 538 -20.09 10.74 12.82
N LEU A 539 -21.40 10.81 12.95
CA LEU A 539 -22.18 9.86 13.75
C LEU A 539 -22.05 8.40 13.28
N PRO A 540 -22.18 8.07 11.99
CA PRO A 540 -21.99 6.69 11.54
C PRO A 540 -20.63 6.11 11.90
N SER A 541 -19.57 6.89 11.70
CA SER A 541 -18.19 6.49 12.04
C SER A 541 -18.02 6.24 13.54
N LEU A 542 -18.52 7.12 14.40
CA LEU A 542 -18.46 6.97 15.86
C LEU A 542 -19.28 5.76 16.34
N LEU A 543 -20.44 5.51 15.74
CA LEU A 543 -21.22 4.32 16.06
C LEU A 543 -20.50 3.03 15.64
N ARG A 544 -19.80 3.03 14.52
CA ARG A 544 -18.98 1.90 14.09
C ARG A 544 -17.86 1.60 15.11
N VAL A 545 -17.20 2.63 15.62
CA VAL A 545 -16.22 2.48 16.71
C VAL A 545 -16.90 1.88 17.95
N CYS A 546 -18.06 2.39 18.34
CA CYS A 546 -18.81 1.90 19.48
C CYS A 546 -19.21 0.42 19.34
N ILE A 547 -19.77 0.03 18.17
CA ILE A 547 -20.15 -1.35 17.86
C ILE A 547 -18.96 -2.28 17.93
N ASN A 548 -17.82 -1.88 17.36
CA ASN A 548 -16.60 -2.68 17.35
C ASN A 548 -16.06 -2.90 18.76
N ASN A 549 -16.03 -1.85 19.57
CA ASN A 549 -15.60 -1.94 20.98
C ASN A 549 -16.56 -2.82 21.80
N THR A 550 -17.87 -2.67 21.60
CA THR A 550 -18.89 -3.50 22.28
C THR A 550 -18.72 -4.99 21.94
N ARG A 551 -18.43 -5.33 20.69
CA ARG A 551 -18.11 -6.71 20.27
C ARG A 551 -16.86 -7.27 20.92
N ASN A 552 -15.92 -6.41 21.27
CA ASN A 552 -14.71 -6.74 22.00
C ASN A 552 -14.83 -6.56 23.52
N TYR A 553 -16.04 -6.59 24.06
CA TYR A 553 -16.36 -6.52 25.49
C TYR A 553 -16.00 -5.19 26.18
N ASN A 554 -15.68 -4.14 25.43
CA ASN A 554 -15.49 -2.80 25.96
C ASN A 554 -16.79 -2.00 25.86
N TYR A 555 -17.56 -1.98 26.96
CA TYR A 555 -18.90 -1.40 26.99
C TYR A 555 -18.96 0.06 27.46
N SER A 556 -17.89 0.56 28.07
CA SER A 556 -17.85 1.91 28.63
C SER A 556 -16.86 2.77 27.87
N MET A 557 -17.35 3.83 27.23
CA MET A 557 -16.52 4.74 26.47
C MET A 557 -17.14 6.13 26.37
N ALA A 558 -16.26 7.13 26.32
CA ALA A 558 -16.56 8.47 25.88
C ALA A 558 -15.54 8.84 24.80
N ILE A 559 -16.00 8.95 23.58
CA ILE A 559 -15.16 9.19 22.40
C ILE A 559 -15.61 10.43 21.66
N PHE A 560 -14.67 11.09 20.99
CA PHE A 560 -14.95 12.22 20.13
C PHE A 560 -14.04 12.21 18.89
N GLU A 561 -14.47 12.91 17.86
CA GLU A 561 -13.70 13.16 16.65
C GLU A 561 -13.87 14.62 16.24
N LEU A 562 -12.74 15.29 15.97
CA LEU A 562 -12.68 16.55 15.25
C LEU A 562 -12.35 16.21 13.79
N GLY A 563 -13.37 16.20 12.95
CA GLY A 563 -13.25 15.70 11.59
C GLY A 563 -14.01 16.53 10.57
N LYS A 564 -13.75 16.28 9.31
CA LYS A 564 -14.47 16.90 8.20
C LYS A 564 -15.59 16.01 7.71
N VAL A 565 -16.67 16.63 7.27
CA VAL A 565 -17.76 16.01 6.53
C VAL A 565 -17.86 16.65 5.15
N PHE A 566 -18.33 15.89 4.18
CA PHE A 566 -18.32 16.23 2.75
C PHE A 566 -19.75 16.44 2.26
N LEU A 567 -20.15 17.70 2.20
CA LEU A 567 -21.43 18.12 1.67
C LEU A 567 -21.22 18.70 0.24
N GLU A 568 -21.63 19.95 0.00
CA GLU A 568 -21.22 20.70 -1.19
C GLU A 568 -19.77 21.21 -1.06
N GLU A 569 -19.37 21.45 0.18
CA GLU A 569 -18.01 21.81 0.60
C GLU A 569 -17.60 20.99 1.81
N GLU A 570 -16.30 20.91 2.08
CA GLU A 570 -15.78 20.34 3.32
C GLU A 570 -16.15 21.22 4.52
N LYS A 571 -16.79 20.61 5.52
CA LYS A 571 -17.19 21.32 6.74
C LYS A 571 -16.62 20.64 7.98
N PRO A 572 -15.87 21.36 8.83
CA PRO A 572 -15.35 20.81 10.07
C PRO A 572 -16.49 20.61 11.10
N ARG A 573 -16.43 19.49 11.81
CA ARG A 573 -17.37 19.12 12.86
C ARG A 573 -16.69 18.54 14.08
N LEU A 574 -17.32 18.69 15.22
CA LEU A 574 -17.06 17.92 16.43
C LEU A 574 -18.18 16.91 16.60
N GLY A 575 -17.86 15.63 16.48
CA GLY A 575 -18.75 14.53 16.83
C GLY A 575 -18.36 13.92 18.14
N PHE A 576 -19.31 13.46 18.96
CA PHE A 576 -19.01 12.74 20.18
C PHE A 576 -20.07 11.68 20.51
N LEU A 577 -19.62 10.66 21.23
CA LEU A 577 -20.43 9.54 21.68
C LEU A 577 -20.00 9.14 23.08
N MET A 578 -20.96 8.84 23.94
CA MET A 578 -20.70 8.28 25.27
C MET A 578 -21.69 7.15 25.59
N THR A 579 -21.19 6.09 26.23
CA THR A 579 -21.97 4.92 26.61
C THR A 579 -21.35 4.22 27.84
N GLY A 580 -22.17 3.44 28.57
CA GLY A 580 -21.72 2.68 29.72
C GLY A 580 -21.47 3.53 30.96
N TYR A 581 -20.42 3.26 31.68
CA TYR A 581 -20.12 3.84 32.97
C TYR A 581 -19.10 4.99 32.88
N ARG A 582 -19.44 6.14 33.48
CA ARG A 582 -18.51 7.27 33.70
C ARG A 582 -17.48 6.93 34.77
N ARG A 583 -17.90 6.17 35.79
CA ARG A 583 -17.10 5.68 36.88
C ARG A 583 -17.44 4.22 37.17
N LEU A 584 -16.39 3.38 37.27
CA LEU A 584 -16.57 1.95 37.54
C LEU A 584 -16.78 1.64 39.04
N PHE A 585 -16.29 2.53 39.92
CA PHE A 585 -16.42 2.29 41.34
C PHE A 585 -16.54 3.61 42.15
N PRO A 586 -17.67 3.88 42.85
CA PRO A 586 -18.96 3.18 42.67
C PRO A 586 -19.49 3.35 41.27
N GLU A 587 -20.28 2.39 40.77
CA GLU A 587 -20.85 2.43 39.41
C GLU A 587 -21.71 3.68 39.20
N GLU A 588 -21.38 4.45 38.22
CA GLU A 588 -22.10 5.64 37.78
C GLU A 588 -22.17 5.68 36.24
N GLU A 589 -23.37 5.40 35.72
CA GLU A 589 -23.57 5.44 34.24
C GLU A 589 -23.57 6.89 33.74
N TYR A 590 -23.15 7.03 32.48
CA TYR A 590 -23.36 8.28 31.74
C TYR A 590 -24.83 8.62 31.68
N SER A 591 -25.17 9.87 31.97
CA SER A 591 -26.52 10.41 31.92
C SER A 591 -26.71 11.38 30.74
N PRO A 592 -27.94 11.62 30.29
CA PRO A 592 -28.19 12.65 29.29
C PRO A 592 -27.73 14.06 29.70
N TYR A 593 -27.61 14.32 31.01
CA TYR A 593 -27.14 15.60 31.52
C TYR A 593 -25.64 15.79 31.31
N ASP A 594 -24.85 14.71 31.27
CA ASP A 594 -23.41 14.78 30.99
C ASP A 594 -23.17 15.30 29.57
N GLY A 595 -23.88 14.76 28.59
CA GLY A 595 -23.78 15.21 27.19
C GLY A 595 -24.38 16.60 26.98
N LEU A 596 -25.49 16.91 27.63
CA LEU A 596 -26.08 18.25 27.58
C LEU A 596 -25.13 19.30 28.16
N SER A 597 -24.49 19.00 29.31
CA SER A 597 -23.48 19.85 29.92
C SER A 597 -22.30 20.09 28.99
N LEU A 598 -21.82 19.04 28.32
CA LEU A 598 -20.72 19.16 27.35
C LEU A 598 -21.05 20.12 26.22
N VAL A 599 -22.21 19.95 25.56
CA VAL A 599 -22.64 20.85 24.47
C VAL A 599 -22.78 22.28 24.96
N GLN A 600 -23.38 22.47 26.14
CA GLN A 600 -23.50 23.80 26.73
C GLN A 600 -22.16 24.43 27.03
N ASP A 601 -21.17 23.69 27.50
CA ASP A 601 -19.82 24.20 27.75
C ASP A 601 -19.11 24.61 26.46
N VAL A 602 -19.22 23.81 25.40
CA VAL A 602 -18.72 24.19 24.08
C VAL A 602 -19.38 25.49 23.61
N LEU A 603 -20.71 25.55 23.63
CA LEU A 603 -21.43 26.72 23.13
C LEU A 603 -21.20 27.99 23.99
N ARG A 604 -21.12 27.86 25.31
CA ARG A 604 -20.81 29.01 26.21
C ARG A 604 -19.44 29.62 25.97
N ASN A 605 -18.46 28.79 25.57
CA ASN A 605 -17.11 29.27 25.31
C ASN A 605 -16.94 29.87 23.90
N TYR A 606 -17.73 29.41 22.93
CA TYR A 606 -17.54 29.74 21.52
C TYR A 606 -18.79 30.30 20.81
N SER A 607 -19.82 30.69 21.55
CA SER A 607 -20.98 31.38 21.02
C SER A 607 -21.46 32.46 21.99
N GLU A 608 -21.85 33.62 21.50
CA GLU A 608 -22.33 34.70 22.35
C GLU A 608 -23.70 34.36 22.98
N ASN A 609 -24.62 33.90 22.14
CA ASN A 609 -25.96 33.52 22.57
C ASN A 609 -26.37 32.25 21.85
N PHE A 610 -26.88 31.30 22.59
CA PHE A 610 -27.45 30.09 22.01
C PHE A 610 -28.78 29.73 22.68
N THR A 611 -29.66 29.11 21.91
CA THR A 611 -30.94 28.56 22.37
C THR A 611 -31.00 27.07 22.03
N SER A 612 -31.84 26.31 22.75
CA SER A 612 -32.07 24.92 22.43
C SER A 612 -33.57 24.64 22.33
N GLU A 613 -33.93 23.77 21.42
CA GLU A 613 -35.31 23.36 21.21
C GLU A 613 -35.44 21.84 21.18
N ALA A 614 -36.63 21.31 21.51
CA ALA A 614 -36.92 19.91 21.29
C ALA A 614 -36.82 19.63 19.76
N SER A 615 -36.24 18.48 19.40
CA SER A 615 -36.10 18.08 18.00
C SER A 615 -36.89 16.79 17.72
N ALA A 616 -36.94 16.39 16.46
CA ALA A 616 -37.61 15.18 16.00
C ALA A 616 -36.68 14.37 15.05
N LEU A 617 -35.37 14.27 15.42
CA LEU A 617 -34.41 13.48 14.67
C LEU A 617 -34.76 11.98 14.82
N PRO A 618 -34.97 11.24 13.72
CA PRO A 618 -35.54 9.90 13.76
C PRO A 618 -34.67 8.85 14.44
N PHE A 619 -33.36 9.07 14.47
CA PHE A 619 -32.39 8.19 15.11
C PHE A 619 -32.24 8.43 16.63
N LEU A 620 -32.86 9.47 17.18
CA LEU A 620 -32.81 9.81 18.60
C LEU A 620 -34.11 9.45 19.33
N HIS A 621 -33.97 9.28 20.64
CA HIS A 621 -35.13 9.05 21.54
C HIS A 621 -36.02 10.28 21.58
N PRO A 622 -37.34 10.17 21.32
CA PRO A 622 -38.23 11.32 21.17
C PRO A 622 -38.32 12.25 22.40
N GLY A 623 -38.09 11.73 23.59
CA GLY A 623 -38.10 12.53 24.83
C GLY A 623 -36.75 13.05 25.30
N ILE A 624 -35.63 12.62 24.66
CA ILE A 624 -34.25 12.97 25.09
C ILE A 624 -33.44 13.38 23.85
N GLN A 625 -33.82 14.50 23.27
CA GLN A 625 -33.11 15.07 22.12
C GLN A 625 -33.29 16.59 22.07
N ARG A 626 -32.26 17.30 21.60
CA ARG A 626 -32.28 18.74 21.40
C ARG A 626 -31.44 19.16 20.21
N VAL A 627 -31.91 20.21 19.54
CA VAL A 627 -31.13 20.95 18.55
C VAL A 627 -30.78 22.30 19.13
N PHE A 628 -29.56 22.75 18.86
CA PHE A 628 -29.02 24.01 19.35
C PHE A 628 -28.86 24.99 18.20
N TYR A 629 -29.15 26.25 18.50
CA TYR A 629 -29.05 27.37 17.57
C TYR A 629 -28.14 28.44 18.12
N ALA A 630 -27.29 28.99 17.28
CA ALA A 630 -26.46 30.15 17.56
C ALA A 630 -26.67 31.22 16.47
N GLY A 631 -27.04 32.44 16.85
CA GLY A 631 -27.36 33.48 15.89
C GLY A 631 -28.47 33.09 14.90
N GLY A 632 -29.47 32.33 15.35
CA GLY A 632 -30.59 31.86 14.52
C GLY A 632 -30.26 30.69 13.58
N ARG A 633 -29.01 30.19 13.56
CA ARG A 633 -28.58 29.06 12.73
C ARG A 633 -28.34 27.81 13.58
N GLU A 634 -28.76 26.67 13.07
CA GLU A 634 -28.53 25.38 13.71
C GLU A 634 -27.04 25.08 13.80
N VAL A 635 -26.53 24.98 15.02
CA VAL A 635 -25.11 24.74 15.32
C VAL A 635 -24.81 23.29 15.63
N GLY A 636 -25.79 22.49 16.01
CA GLY A 636 -25.61 21.08 16.32
C GLY A 636 -26.81 20.45 17.03
N TYR A 637 -26.66 19.20 17.35
CA TYR A 637 -27.68 18.43 18.08
C TYR A 637 -27.01 17.57 19.16
N PHE A 638 -27.84 17.14 20.10
CA PHE A 638 -27.52 16.15 21.13
C PHE A 638 -28.75 15.31 21.46
N GLY A 639 -28.56 14.03 21.74
CA GLY A 639 -29.62 13.17 22.23
C GLY A 639 -29.19 11.75 22.59
N LEU A 640 -30.15 11.02 23.14
CA LEU A 640 -30.02 9.58 23.36
C LEU A 640 -30.37 8.85 22.06
N LEU A 641 -29.55 7.89 21.66
CA LEU A 641 -29.88 7.05 20.49
C LEU A 641 -31.20 6.29 20.74
N SER A 642 -32.00 6.14 19.73
CA SER A 642 -33.29 5.40 19.84
C SER A 642 -33.04 3.97 20.35
N PRO A 643 -33.78 3.50 21.38
CA PRO A 643 -33.67 2.14 21.91
C PRO A 643 -33.78 1.06 20.81
N ALA A 644 -34.72 1.24 19.88
CA ALA A 644 -34.90 0.31 18.77
C ALA A 644 -33.66 0.23 17.87
N LEU A 645 -32.94 1.33 17.69
CA LEU A 645 -31.66 1.33 16.96
C LEU A 645 -30.53 0.70 17.77
N GLN A 646 -30.46 0.95 19.09
CA GLN A 646 -29.48 0.32 19.96
C GLN A 646 -29.61 -1.20 19.92
N ASP A 647 -30.83 -1.73 20.00
CA ASP A 647 -31.11 -3.16 19.90
C ASP A 647 -30.66 -3.74 18.56
N ARG A 648 -31.00 -3.06 17.45
CA ARG A 648 -30.56 -3.47 16.10
C ARG A 648 -29.05 -3.45 15.92
N LEU A 649 -28.34 -2.53 16.58
CA LEU A 649 -26.89 -2.41 16.56
C LEU A 649 -26.19 -3.33 17.58
N GLY A 650 -26.94 -4.04 18.45
CA GLY A 650 -26.43 -4.92 19.48
C GLY A 650 -25.72 -4.19 20.62
N ILE A 651 -26.10 -2.93 20.91
CA ILE A 651 -25.51 -2.11 21.97
C ILE A 651 -26.37 -2.17 23.20
N ARG A 652 -25.82 -2.68 24.31
CA ARG A 652 -26.55 -2.95 25.56
C ARG A 652 -26.82 -1.71 26.42
N HIS A 653 -25.84 -0.80 26.48
CA HIS A 653 -25.93 0.42 27.30
C HIS A 653 -26.49 1.59 26.50
N ARG A 654 -27.06 2.57 27.21
CA ARG A 654 -27.56 3.79 26.60
C ARG A 654 -26.44 4.52 25.87
N VAL A 655 -26.71 4.96 24.64
CA VAL A 655 -25.73 5.69 23.80
C VAL A 655 -26.21 7.12 23.64
N MET A 656 -25.41 8.04 24.12
CA MET A 656 -25.63 9.47 23.91
C MET A 656 -24.72 9.96 22.80
N VAL A 657 -25.25 10.72 21.88
CA VAL A 657 -24.54 11.21 20.69
C VAL A 657 -24.80 12.68 20.47
N GLY A 658 -23.83 13.36 19.90
CA GLY A 658 -23.98 14.74 19.47
C GLY A 658 -23.01 15.11 18.38
N GLU A 659 -23.37 16.12 17.59
CA GLU A 659 -22.52 16.66 16.54
C GLU A 659 -22.67 18.18 16.49
N ILE A 660 -21.55 18.90 16.39
CA ILE A 660 -21.47 20.37 16.42
C ILE A 660 -20.75 20.88 15.17
N ARG A 661 -21.30 21.88 14.53
CA ARG A 661 -20.74 22.55 13.33
C ARG A 661 -19.73 23.60 13.71
N LEU A 662 -18.44 23.32 13.56
CA LEU A 662 -17.36 24.21 14.01
C LEU A 662 -17.30 25.52 13.25
N SER A 663 -17.69 25.52 11.97
CA SER A 663 -17.70 26.74 11.14
C SER A 663 -18.66 27.83 11.65
N LEU A 664 -19.57 27.48 12.54
CA LEU A 664 -20.53 28.43 13.15
C LEU A 664 -20.11 28.90 14.53
N LEU A 665 -19.04 28.31 15.09
CA LEU A 665 -18.46 28.73 16.36
C LEU A 665 -17.52 29.91 16.14
N LYS A 666 -17.57 30.90 17.04
CA LYS A 666 -16.68 32.05 17.07
C LYS A 666 -16.11 32.19 18.45
N GLU A 667 -14.84 32.55 18.53
CA GLU A 667 -14.21 32.84 19.81
C GLU A 667 -14.94 33.99 20.51
N ARG A 668 -15.33 33.74 21.78
CA ARG A 668 -15.91 34.78 22.61
C ARG A 668 -14.80 35.56 23.26
N ILE A 669 -14.65 36.82 22.93
CA ILE A 669 -13.76 37.75 23.63
C ILE A 669 -14.36 37.99 25.01
N ARG A 670 -13.74 37.42 26.06
CA ARG A 670 -14.12 37.71 27.44
C ARG A 670 -13.54 39.04 27.84
N THR A 671 -14.39 40.08 27.99
CA THR A 671 -13.99 41.35 28.56
C THR A 671 -14.08 41.29 30.08
N TYR A 672 -13.04 41.77 30.73
CA TYR A 672 -13.06 41.90 32.20
C TYR A 672 -14.18 42.87 32.59
N LYS A 673 -15.06 42.42 33.51
CA LYS A 673 -16.05 43.24 34.21
C LYS A 673 -15.64 43.36 35.67
N PRO A 674 -15.44 44.60 36.20
CA PRO A 674 -15.09 44.78 37.59
C PRO A 674 -16.12 44.15 38.53
N PHE A 675 -15.66 43.56 39.64
CA PHE A 675 -16.56 43.06 40.66
C PHE A 675 -17.44 44.18 41.22
N ALA A 676 -18.69 43.90 41.46
CA ALA A 676 -19.53 44.79 42.21
C ALA A 676 -19.10 44.82 43.71
N GLN A 677 -18.87 45.99 44.25
CA GLN A 677 -18.35 46.13 45.61
C GLN A 677 -19.43 46.03 46.70
N TYR A 678 -20.70 46.10 46.30
CA TYR A 678 -21.84 46.08 47.23
C TYR A 678 -22.38 44.65 47.39
N PRO A 679 -22.95 44.33 48.57
CA PRO A 679 -23.48 42.99 48.87
C PRO A 679 -24.69 42.69 47.98
N PRO A 680 -24.87 41.38 47.58
CA PRO A 680 -26.05 40.98 46.83
C PRO A 680 -27.27 40.85 47.74
N VAL A 681 -28.45 41.03 47.16
CA VAL A 681 -29.73 40.71 47.79
C VAL A 681 -30.28 39.42 47.10
N LEU A 682 -30.64 38.43 47.90
CA LEU A 682 -31.17 37.16 47.40
C LEU A 682 -32.67 37.10 47.56
N ARG A 683 -33.35 36.57 46.55
CA ARG A 683 -34.78 36.26 46.58
C ARG A 683 -35.04 34.90 46.00
N ASP A 684 -35.79 34.10 46.72
CA ASP A 684 -36.28 32.79 46.25
C ASP A 684 -37.72 32.95 45.74
N LEU A 685 -37.96 32.46 44.55
CA LEU A 685 -39.24 32.47 43.91
C LEU A 685 -39.66 31.05 43.52
N THR A 686 -40.92 30.73 43.70
CA THR A 686 -41.49 29.48 43.21
C THR A 686 -42.62 29.80 42.27
N LEU A 687 -42.48 29.37 40.99
CA LEU A 687 -43.46 29.61 39.96
C LEU A 687 -44.15 28.30 39.57
N LEU A 688 -45.44 28.37 39.33
CA LEU A 688 -46.27 27.31 38.75
C LEU A 688 -46.53 27.63 37.26
N MET A 689 -46.17 26.72 36.36
CA MET A 689 -46.31 26.91 34.93
C MET A 689 -46.64 25.61 34.21
N ASP A 690 -46.99 25.70 32.94
CA ASP A 690 -47.22 24.53 32.12
C ASP A 690 -45.92 23.75 31.89
N LYS A 691 -45.99 22.42 31.81
CA LYS A 691 -44.81 21.54 31.56
C LYS A 691 -44.11 21.91 30.30
N GLY A 692 -44.80 22.37 29.25
CA GLY A 692 -44.25 22.75 27.95
C GLY A 692 -43.46 24.07 27.96
N VAL A 693 -43.56 24.88 29.01
CA VAL A 693 -42.77 26.15 29.10
C VAL A 693 -41.31 25.84 29.18
N SER A 694 -40.53 26.39 28.25
CA SER A 694 -39.06 26.23 28.22
C SER A 694 -38.43 27.04 29.36
N LEU A 695 -37.70 26.34 30.24
CA LEU A 695 -36.94 26.99 31.31
C LEU A 695 -35.78 27.86 30.75
N ASP A 696 -35.17 27.46 29.64
CA ASP A 696 -34.11 28.24 29.03
C ASP A 696 -34.58 29.61 28.56
N LYS A 697 -35.76 29.68 27.95
CA LYS A 697 -36.39 30.95 27.54
C LYS A 697 -36.71 31.83 28.74
N LEU A 698 -37.20 31.24 29.80
CA LEU A 698 -37.50 31.93 31.06
C LEU A 698 -36.23 32.45 31.75
N ILE A 699 -35.21 31.59 31.88
CA ILE A 699 -33.92 31.96 32.44
C ILE A 699 -33.26 33.11 31.66
N PHE A 700 -33.28 32.97 30.32
CA PHE A 700 -32.75 34.01 29.44
C PHE A 700 -33.43 35.35 29.67
N HIS A 701 -34.77 35.39 29.71
CA HIS A 701 -35.55 36.58 29.94
C HIS A 701 -35.24 37.25 31.30
N ILE A 702 -35.08 36.43 32.35
CA ILE A 702 -34.75 36.96 33.70
C ILE A 702 -33.31 37.51 33.74
N ARG A 703 -32.38 36.87 33.09
CA ARG A 703 -30.96 37.31 33.04
C ARG A 703 -30.72 38.60 32.25
N GLU A 704 -31.63 38.97 31.40
CA GLU A 704 -31.57 40.26 30.66
C GLU A 704 -31.90 41.47 31.55
N LYS A 705 -32.46 41.23 32.75
CA LYS A 705 -32.81 42.33 33.68
C LYS A 705 -31.55 42.93 34.32
N GLU A 706 -31.45 44.28 34.28
CA GLU A 706 -30.25 45.04 34.57
C GLU A 706 -29.63 44.77 35.96
N LEU A 707 -30.42 44.56 37.00
CA LEU A 707 -29.97 44.32 38.35
C LEU A 707 -29.91 42.83 38.76
N VAL A 708 -30.27 41.93 37.87
CA VAL A 708 -30.12 40.51 38.11
C VAL A 708 -28.72 40.05 37.75
N GLU A 709 -27.85 39.82 38.71
CA GLU A 709 -26.48 39.35 38.50
C GLU A 709 -26.43 37.86 38.16
N ASP A 710 -27.23 37.03 38.84
CA ASP A 710 -27.28 35.58 38.62
C ASP A 710 -28.66 35.00 38.96
N MET A 711 -28.95 33.83 38.39
CA MET A 711 -30.13 33.05 38.66
C MET A 711 -29.78 31.56 38.75
N LYS A 712 -30.23 30.90 39.81
CA LYS A 712 -30.03 29.46 40.03
C LYS A 712 -31.36 28.77 40.26
N VAL A 713 -31.72 27.82 39.38
CA VAL A 713 -32.82 26.90 39.60
C VAL A 713 -32.35 25.83 40.62
N PHE A 714 -33.06 25.64 41.69
CA PHE A 714 -32.68 24.69 42.71
C PHE A 714 -33.75 23.61 42.99
N SER A 715 -35.00 23.79 42.51
CA SER A 715 -36.04 22.77 42.62
C SER A 715 -36.92 22.77 41.37
N LEU A 716 -37.25 21.61 40.89
CA LEU A 716 -38.26 21.37 39.86
C LEU A 716 -39.14 20.22 40.36
N TYR A 717 -40.42 20.48 40.53
CA TYR A 717 -41.36 19.51 41.08
C TYR A 717 -42.62 19.39 40.22
N THR A 718 -43.07 18.16 39.94
CA THR A 718 -44.29 17.87 39.21
C THR A 718 -45.16 16.99 40.08
N ASP A 719 -46.35 17.49 40.51
CA ASP A 719 -47.27 16.76 41.34
C ASP A 719 -48.69 16.95 40.79
N PRO A 720 -49.51 15.91 40.71
CA PRO A 720 -50.92 16.02 40.30
C PRO A 720 -51.71 17.07 41.06
N LYS A 721 -51.33 17.42 42.31
CA LYS A 721 -51.90 18.49 43.12
C LYS A 721 -51.87 19.86 42.44
N PHE A 722 -50.97 20.10 41.52
CA PHE A 722 -50.85 21.37 40.82
C PHE A 722 -51.64 21.46 39.55
N GLY A 723 -52.40 20.39 39.19
CA GLY A 723 -53.14 20.23 37.96
C GLY A 723 -52.37 19.42 36.93
N GLU A 724 -53.07 18.67 36.09
CA GLU A 724 -52.46 17.93 34.97
C GLU A 724 -51.71 18.87 34.03
N GLY A 725 -50.50 18.49 33.65
CA GLY A 725 -49.69 19.29 32.72
C GLY A 725 -48.96 20.48 33.35
N LYS A 726 -48.95 20.63 34.69
CA LYS A 726 -48.21 21.72 35.39
C LYS A 726 -46.90 21.23 36.00
N LYS A 727 -45.95 22.17 36.15
CA LYS A 727 -44.69 22.03 36.88
C LYS A 727 -44.49 23.24 37.80
N SER A 728 -43.92 22.99 38.99
CA SER A 728 -43.46 24.01 39.92
C SER A 728 -41.96 24.13 39.86
N VAL A 729 -41.45 25.33 39.67
CA VAL A 729 -40.02 25.61 39.56
C VAL A 729 -39.62 26.62 40.60
N SER A 730 -38.62 26.28 41.45
CA SER A 730 -38.07 27.20 42.42
C SER A 730 -36.69 27.64 42.01
N PHE A 731 -36.47 28.91 42.02
CA PHE A 731 -35.18 29.50 41.69
C PHE A 731 -34.80 30.66 42.58
N ARG A 732 -33.51 30.86 42.75
CA ARG A 732 -32.94 31.96 43.49
C ARG A 732 -32.44 33.01 42.53
N LEU A 733 -32.86 34.27 42.72
CA LEU A 733 -32.36 35.45 42.03
C LEU A 733 -31.35 36.14 42.91
N VAL A 734 -30.24 36.54 42.31
CA VAL A 734 -29.19 37.33 42.92
C VAL A 734 -29.25 38.71 42.30
N PHE A 735 -29.68 39.67 43.13
CA PHE A 735 -29.75 41.07 42.73
C PHE A 735 -28.51 41.82 43.25
N ARG A 736 -27.88 42.59 42.39
CA ARG A 736 -26.74 43.43 42.80
C ARG A 736 -26.63 44.67 41.92
N SER A 737 -26.32 45.82 42.56
CA SER A 737 -26.00 47.05 41.90
C SER A 737 -24.52 47.38 41.99
N ARG A 738 -24.00 48.10 41.01
CA ARG A 738 -22.61 48.62 41.02
C ARG A 738 -22.52 49.99 41.63
N GLU A 739 -23.61 50.68 41.81
CA GLU A 739 -23.68 52.06 42.27
C GLU A 739 -23.94 52.20 43.77
N GLY A 740 -24.53 51.21 44.40
CA GLY A 740 -24.88 51.23 45.81
C GLY A 740 -25.55 49.95 46.31
N THR A 741 -25.76 49.83 47.62
CA THR A 741 -26.49 48.75 48.24
C THR A 741 -27.99 48.84 47.89
N LEU A 742 -28.57 47.76 47.35
CA LEU A 742 -29.98 47.73 47.02
C LEU A 742 -30.82 47.64 48.30
N SER A 743 -31.87 48.48 48.36
CA SER A 743 -32.86 48.38 49.45
C SER A 743 -33.87 47.27 49.19
N ASP A 744 -34.42 46.68 50.25
CA ASP A 744 -35.49 45.67 50.14
C ASP A 744 -36.68 46.14 49.31
N GLN A 745 -37.06 47.41 49.40
CA GLN A 745 -38.15 47.98 48.62
C GLN A 745 -37.85 48.00 47.10
N GLN A 746 -36.64 48.36 46.72
CA GLN A 746 -36.21 48.30 45.31
C GLN A 746 -36.26 46.88 44.76
N VAL A 747 -35.69 45.90 45.52
CA VAL A 747 -35.65 44.52 45.10
C VAL A 747 -37.05 43.92 45.03
N ASN A 748 -37.92 44.21 45.98
CA ASN A 748 -39.31 43.68 45.97
C ASN A 748 -40.09 44.18 44.75
N ARG A 749 -39.93 45.46 44.39
CA ARG A 749 -40.50 46.03 43.19
C ARG A 749 -40.02 45.36 41.88
N LEU A 750 -38.74 45.12 41.81
CA LEU A 750 -38.13 44.38 40.67
C LEU A 750 -38.68 42.92 40.58
N VAL A 751 -38.82 42.28 41.73
CA VAL A 751 -39.43 40.94 41.79
C VAL A 751 -40.87 40.94 41.30
N GLU A 752 -41.67 41.92 41.72
CA GLU A 752 -43.04 42.09 41.27
C GLU A 752 -43.12 42.30 39.76
N GLU A 753 -42.25 43.17 39.19
CA GLU A 753 -42.17 43.43 37.78
C GLU A 753 -41.75 42.14 37.02
N ILE A 754 -40.75 41.40 37.49
CA ILE A 754 -40.32 40.12 36.89
C ILE A 754 -41.46 39.10 36.93
N VAL A 755 -42.13 38.93 38.07
CA VAL A 755 -43.26 37.99 38.20
C VAL A 755 -44.36 38.34 37.25
N ALA A 756 -44.76 39.62 37.15
CA ALA A 756 -45.80 40.07 36.23
C ALA A 756 -45.48 39.79 34.75
N GLU A 757 -44.23 40.04 34.35
CA GLU A 757 -43.77 39.74 32.97
C GLU A 757 -43.72 38.23 32.69
N LEU A 758 -43.34 37.42 33.71
CA LEU A 758 -43.29 35.96 33.57
C LEU A 758 -44.70 35.35 33.52
N GLU A 759 -45.66 35.97 34.20
CA GLU A 759 -47.07 35.57 34.08
C GLU A 759 -47.64 35.93 32.72
N GLU A 760 -47.36 37.12 32.21
CA GLU A 760 -47.81 37.61 30.92
C GLU A 760 -47.23 36.78 29.76
N LYS A 761 -45.89 36.58 29.74
CA LYS A 761 -45.18 35.98 28.61
C LYS A 761 -45.16 34.45 28.64
N PHE A 762 -45.16 33.84 29.80
CA PHE A 762 -44.97 32.40 29.98
C PHE A 762 -46.13 31.73 30.75
N GLY A 763 -47.12 32.47 31.17
CA GLY A 763 -48.21 31.93 32.01
C GLY A 763 -47.70 31.39 33.36
N ALA A 764 -46.57 31.84 33.82
CA ALA A 764 -45.90 31.37 35.05
C ALA A 764 -46.38 32.17 36.24
N LYS A 765 -47.19 31.54 37.15
CA LYS A 765 -47.80 32.19 38.30
C LYS A 765 -46.98 31.96 39.58
N LEU A 766 -46.86 32.97 40.40
CA LEU A 766 -46.26 32.84 41.73
C LEU A 766 -47.07 31.87 42.59
N ARG A 767 -46.38 30.95 43.26
CA ARG A 767 -46.95 29.97 44.12
C ARG A 767 -46.83 30.34 45.58
#